data_4804df453a99332a04bb1c715aa28ede
#
_entry.id   4804df453a99332a04bb1c715aa28ede
#
_cell.length_a   1.000
_cell.length_b   1.000
_cell.length_c   1.000
_cell.angle_alpha   90.00
_cell.angle_beta   90.00
_cell.angle_gamma   90.00
#
_symmetry.space_group_name_H-M   'P 1'
#
loop_
_entity.id
_entity.type
_entity.pdbx_description
1 polymer ?
#
loop_
_entity_poly.entity_id
_entity_poly.type
_entity_poly.pdbx_seq_one_letter_code
_entity_poly.pdbx_strand_id
1 'polypeptide(L)'
;MGVENCEFPLALLQPELSGIDPRDPTLSAEVKMKIAMECRFNPWYYFREVALLPSNSGTVPIRFKANRGNIALYWSFFNHVDFALIQPRQTGKSGSTDSLTAPLIYIWASNTTINLITKDTKLKNNNVERMKEIRDLMPDYIHPHNPNDADNNDLLTCIRLNNKYKTAVGRNDKIAADKLGRGMTVPIMQFDEVPYINLIGVSLPVALSSASAARDQAKEANQPYGNIFTTTPGSILTRDGRWAHGFMTTGAIWSEHYFDLPNEQVLHEVVEKGATGLKPLIYGAFNHRQLGMSDEWLLQKLRDSASSGELADRDYFNIWTADSTGSPFDEETRARIAKSELEPLYTEINGYRYVLRWYVREDELAHRMATSRTVLSLDPSEGLGGDNDAMGMTLIDVETAEILMACRVNETNIEQYANFIADLLVKYPNITYMFERKSTGLSILDSLIIILNTMGIDPFRRIYNRIVDERDEFQDEFRRLQMPVSQRQISFYTPYKRYFGFNTSSSGRHARDSLYGETMMSAVRYGAHAIRDKELINEFFTLIVKDGRVDHAKGAHDDLVISYLLAHWFVTKGQNLNHYGIAPGSVLCRARVIDENVKPIDRRRMARNAELREVFENLLELLKTTKDQMSLSRIEMQLRRLSQEIDFGEESGGVGIDAMIKQATDERARQSRMNRFNTPTPYANFRRAA
;
A
#
# COMPACT_ATOMS: atom_id res chain seq x y z
N MET A 1 -11.35 -18.35 -34.04
CA MET A 1 -12.52 -18.78 -34.77
C MET A 1 -12.51 -18.41 -36.25
N GLY A 2 -11.54 -17.82 -36.78
CA GLY A 2 -11.04 -17.78 -38.15
C GLY A 2 -12.03 -17.75 -39.31
N VAL A 3 -13.15 -17.06 -39.17
CA VAL A 3 -13.99 -16.81 -40.35
C VAL A 3 -13.47 -15.53 -40.96
N GLU A 4 -12.67 -15.64 -42.01
CA GLU A 4 -12.19 -14.50 -42.79
C GLU A 4 -13.35 -13.61 -43.22
N ASN A 5 -13.20 -12.29 -43.04
CA ASN A 5 -14.16 -11.26 -43.44
C ASN A 5 -15.54 -11.41 -42.83
N CYS A 6 -15.64 -11.81 -41.57
CA CYS A 6 -16.94 -12.13 -41.05
C CYS A 6 -17.56 -11.01 -40.25
N GLU A 7 -18.82 -10.83 -40.47
CA GLU A 7 -19.77 -10.28 -39.51
C GLU A 7 -19.87 -11.27 -38.33
N PHE A 8 -18.75 -11.52 -37.66
CA PHE A 8 -18.58 -12.68 -36.79
C PHE A 8 -19.66 -12.88 -35.73
N PRO A 9 -20.30 -11.86 -35.14
CA PRO A 9 -21.40 -12.08 -34.22
C PRO A 9 -22.69 -12.56 -34.90
N LEU A 10 -22.82 -12.35 -36.20
CA LEU A 10 -24.03 -12.64 -36.97
C LEU A 10 -23.87 -13.85 -37.90
N ALA A 11 -22.66 -14.32 -38.13
CA ALA A 11 -22.37 -15.42 -39.03
C ALA A 11 -23.09 -16.73 -38.63
N LEU A 12 -23.59 -17.49 -39.63
CA LEU A 12 -24.14 -18.82 -39.50
C LEU A 12 -23.33 -19.79 -40.37
N LEU A 13 -22.92 -20.90 -39.78
CA LEU A 13 -22.34 -22.03 -40.53
C LEU A 13 -23.43 -22.79 -41.33
N GLN A 14 -24.65 -22.76 -40.80
CA GLN A 14 -25.83 -23.37 -41.41
C GLN A 14 -26.90 -22.30 -41.64
N PRO A 15 -26.93 -21.67 -42.86
CA PRO A 15 -27.83 -20.53 -43.15
C PRO A 15 -29.32 -20.83 -42.93
N GLU A 16 -29.72 -22.07 -43.08
CA GLU A 16 -31.10 -22.53 -42.86
C GLU A 16 -31.59 -22.38 -41.40
N LEU A 17 -30.71 -22.17 -40.45
CA LEU A 17 -31.05 -21.90 -39.05
C LEU A 17 -31.48 -20.44 -38.81
N SER A 18 -31.41 -19.59 -39.83
CA SER A 18 -31.81 -18.18 -39.71
C SER A 18 -33.31 -18.09 -39.35
N GLY A 19 -33.59 -17.39 -38.23
CA GLY A 19 -34.94 -17.15 -37.75
C GLY A 19 -35.61 -18.33 -37.02
N ILE A 20 -34.89 -19.44 -36.84
CA ILE A 20 -35.38 -20.61 -36.03
C ILE A 20 -35.11 -20.33 -34.56
N ASP A 21 -36.15 -20.44 -33.71
CA ASP A 21 -35.98 -20.37 -32.25
C ASP A 21 -35.42 -21.72 -31.73
N PRO A 22 -34.19 -21.77 -31.19
CA PRO A 22 -33.62 -23.01 -30.65
C PRO A 22 -34.40 -23.61 -29.49
N ARG A 23 -35.35 -22.90 -28.91
CA ARG A 23 -36.14 -23.34 -27.76
C ARG A 23 -37.56 -23.74 -28.11
N ASP A 24 -37.90 -23.73 -29.38
CA ASP A 24 -39.20 -24.21 -29.83
C ASP A 24 -39.34 -25.71 -29.56
N PRO A 25 -40.31 -26.14 -28.75
CA PRO A 25 -40.50 -27.56 -28.43
C PRO A 25 -40.86 -28.43 -29.64
N THR A 26 -41.37 -27.83 -30.74
CA THR A 26 -41.83 -28.50 -31.94
C THR A 26 -40.74 -28.85 -32.93
N LEU A 27 -39.48 -28.44 -32.68
CA LEU A 27 -38.34 -28.70 -33.57
C LEU A 27 -38.14 -30.17 -33.84
N SER A 28 -37.93 -30.51 -35.13
CA SER A 28 -37.56 -31.87 -35.51
C SER A 28 -36.19 -32.30 -34.97
N ALA A 29 -35.95 -33.60 -34.87
CA ALA A 29 -34.65 -34.12 -34.43
C ALA A 29 -33.49 -33.68 -35.35
N GLU A 30 -33.74 -33.53 -36.63
CA GLU A 30 -32.72 -33.04 -37.59
C GLU A 30 -32.35 -31.59 -37.31
N VAL A 31 -33.35 -30.72 -37.11
CA VAL A 31 -33.09 -29.29 -36.80
C VAL A 31 -32.40 -29.15 -35.46
N LYS A 32 -32.82 -29.92 -34.43
CA LYS A 32 -32.12 -29.95 -33.13
C LYS A 32 -30.67 -30.37 -33.25
N MET A 33 -30.36 -31.35 -34.09
CA MET A 33 -28.97 -31.77 -34.36
C MET A 33 -28.17 -30.67 -35.06
N LYS A 34 -28.74 -29.98 -36.07
CA LYS A 34 -28.10 -28.83 -36.74
C LYS A 34 -27.83 -27.70 -35.76
N ILE A 35 -28.76 -27.33 -34.91
CA ILE A 35 -28.57 -26.32 -33.86
C ILE A 35 -27.43 -26.73 -32.89
N ALA A 36 -27.41 -28.00 -32.45
CA ALA A 36 -26.37 -28.49 -31.56
C ALA A 36 -24.98 -28.43 -32.22
N MET A 37 -24.88 -28.73 -33.52
CA MET A 37 -23.65 -28.60 -34.28
C MET A 37 -23.25 -27.12 -34.46
N GLU A 38 -24.22 -26.27 -34.79
CA GLU A 38 -23.99 -24.82 -34.89
C GLU A 38 -23.43 -24.28 -33.56
N CYS A 39 -24.08 -24.61 -32.44
CA CYS A 39 -23.59 -24.21 -31.11
C CYS A 39 -22.18 -24.75 -30.81
N ARG A 40 -21.84 -25.96 -31.28
CA ARG A 40 -20.53 -26.60 -31.06
C ARG A 40 -19.39 -25.84 -31.77
N PHE A 41 -19.64 -25.41 -33.01
CA PHE A 41 -18.62 -24.83 -33.88
C PHE A 41 -18.73 -23.32 -34.06
N ASN A 42 -19.84 -22.71 -33.65
CA ASN A 42 -20.08 -21.26 -33.70
C ASN A 42 -20.55 -20.73 -32.34
N PRO A 43 -19.64 -20.43 -31.41
CA PRO A 43 -19.99 -19.83 -30.13
C PRO A 43 -20.84 -18.56 -30.21
N TRP A 44 -20.69 -17.75 -31.29
CA TRP A 44 -21.46 -16.52 -31.46
C TRP A 44 -22.94 -16.82 -31.66
N TYR A 45 -23.30 -17.90 -32.38
CA TYR A 45 -24.66 -18.36 -32.48
C TYR A 45 -25.22 -18.78 -31.12
N TYR A 46 -24.44 -19.52 -30.33
CA TYR A 46 -24.86 -19.90 -28.98
C TYR A 46 -25.17 -18.70 -28.13
N PHE A 47 -24.26 -17.71 -28.07
CA PHE A 47 -24.45 -16.50 -27.27
C PHE A 47 -25.68 -15.70 -27.72
N ARG A 48 -25.92 -15.59 -29.00
CA ARG A 48 -26.98 -14.77 -29.58
C ARG A 48 -28.36 -15.43 -29.46
N GLU A 49 -28.45 -16.73 -29.78
CA GLU A 49 -29.72 -17.39 -29.95
C GLU A 49 -30.10 -18.30 -28.78
N VAL A 50 -29.13 -18.92 -28.10
CA VAL A 50 -29.39 -20.01 -27.15
C VAL A 50 -29.17 -19.56 -25.69
N ALA A 51 -28.17 -18.76 -25.42
CA ALA A 51 -27.72 -18.45 -24.06
C ALA A 51 -28.81 -17.73 -23.24
N LEU A 52 -29.11 -18.30 -22.08
CA LEU A 52 -29.89 -17.67 -21.02
C LEU A 52 -29.05 -17.47 -19.77
N LEU A 53 -29.38 -16.46 -19.02
CA LEU A 53 -28.83 -16.20 -17.70
C LEU A 53 -29.90 -16.32 -16.62
N PRO A 54 -29.52 -16.77 -15.42
CA PRO A 54 -30.41 -16.68 -14.27
C PRO A 54 -30.77 -15.24 -13.96
N SER A 55 -32.01 -15.02 -13.56
CA SER A 55 -32.46 -13.68 -13.14
C SER A 55 -32.12 -13.45 -11.68
N ASN A 56 -31.57 -12.28 -11.35
CA ASN A 56 -31.34 -11.87 -9.95
C ASN A 56 -32.66 -11.76 -9.15
N SER A 57 -33.80 -11.64 -9.81
CA SER A 57 -35.13 -11.65 -9.18
C SER A 57 -35.71 -13.04 -8.97
N GLY A 58 -35.07 -14.09 -9.47
CA GLY A 58 -35.38 -15.48 -9.21
C GLY A 58 -36.59 -16.08 -9.96
N THR A 59 -37.26 -15.32 -10.88
CA THR A 59 -38.54 -15.77 -11.44
C THR A 59 -38.49 -16.22 -12.91
N VAL A 60 -37.69 -15.53 -13.75
CA VAL A 60 -37.62 -15.89 -15.19
C VAL A 60 -36.22 -15.69 -15.70
N PRO A 61 -35.63 -16.69 -16.38
CA PRO A 61 -34.34 -16.52 -17.03
C PRO A 61 -34.38 -15.40 -18.09
N ILE A 62 -33.30 -14.69 -18.24
CA ILE A 62 -33.15 -13.59 -19.20
C ILE A 62 -32.25 -14.01 -20.36
N ARG A 63 -32.61 -13.60 -21.59
CA ARG A 63 -31.72 -13.80 -22.75
C ARG A 63 -30.41 -13.08 -22.54
N PHE A 64 -29.32 -13.76 -22.82
CA PHE A 64 -28.00 -13.13 -22.80
C PHE A 64 -27.93 -12.02 -23.86
N LYS A 65 -27.54 -10.83 -23.45
CA LYS A 65 -27.29 -9.70 -24.35
C LYS A 65 -25.84 -9.31 -24.25
N ALA A 66 -25.08 -9.59 -25.28
CA ALA A 66 -23.68 -9.21 -25.34
C ALA A 66 -23.51 -7.68 -25.34
N ASN A 67 -22.63 -7.18 -24.51
CA ASN A 67 -22.14 -5.81 -24.53
C ASN A 67 -20.71 -5.75 -25.08
N ARG A 68 -20.15 -4.57 -25.25
CA ARG A 68 -18.80 -4.39 -25.77
C ARG A 68 -17.74 -5.17 -24.98
N GLY A 69 -17.84 -5.19 -23.65
CA GLY A 69 -16.92 -5.91 -22.77
C GLY A 69 -17.01 -7.43 -22.98
N ASN A 70 -18.22 -7.99 -23.15
CA ASN A 70 -18.39 -9.41 -23.45
C ASN A 70 -17.77 -9.78 -24.79
N ILE A 71 -18.07 -9.00 -25.84
CA ILE A 71 -17.55 -9.27 -27.20
C ILE A 71 -16.02 -9.20 -27.18
N ALA A 72 -15.45 -8.18 -26.56
CA ALA A 72 -14.00 -8.02 -26.45
C ALA A 72 -13.33 -9.22 -25.75
N LEU A 73 -13.88 -9.61 -24.58
CA LEU A 73 -13.37 -10.75 -23.81
C LEU A 73 -13.47 -12.06 -24.59
N TYR A 74 -14.65 -12.35 -25.17
CA TYR A 74 -14.87 -13.63 -25.84
C TYR A 74 -14.07 -13.74 -27.11
N TRP A 75 -14.01 -12.67 -27.90
CA TRP A 75 -13.22 -12.62 -29.12
C TRP A 75 -11.73 -12.80 -28.83
N SER A 76 -11.20 -12.08 -27.82
CA SER A 76 -9.79 -12.22 -27.42
C SER A 76 -9.48 -13.63 -26.93
N PHE A 77 -10.35 -14.23 -26.09
CA PHE A 77 -10.18 -15.57 -25.59
C PHE A 77 -10.14 -16.63 -26.72
N PHE A 78 -11.04 -16.50 -27.70
CA PHE A 78 -11.06 -17.44 -28.84
C PHE A 78 -9.93 -17.21 -29.85
N ASN A 79 -9.23 -16.05 -29.77
CA ASN A 79 -7.97 -15.79 -30.46
C ASN A 79 -6.76 -16.02 -29.55
N HIS A 80 -6.91 -16.76 -28.46
CA HIS A 80 -5.87 -17.18 -27.54
C HIS A 80 -5.05 -16.02 -26.91
N VAL A 81 -5.65 -14.84 -26.76
CA VAL A 81 -5.07 -13.71 -26.10
C VAL A 81 -5.64 -13.58 -24.67
N ASP A 82 -4.75 -13.53 -23.70
CA ASP A 82 -5.13 -13.32 -22.32
C ASP A 82 -5.78 -11.92 -22.15
N PHE A 83 -6.86 -11.85 -21.37
CA PHE A 83 -7.66 -10.63 -21.26
C PHE A 83 -7.93 -10.23 -19.80
N ALA A 84 -7.67 -8.98 -19.47
CA ALA A 84 -8.05 -8.34 -18.21
C ALA A 84 -9.29 -7.46 -18.42
N LEU A 85 -10.45 -7.90 -17.93
CA LEU A 85 -11.72 -7.21 -18.04
C LEU A 85 -11.99 -6.36 -16.79
N ILE A 86 -12.00 -5.04 -16.96
CA ILE A 86 -12.29 -4.09 -15.92
C ILE A 86 -13.65 -3.44 -16.21
N GLN A 87 -14.58 -3.57 -15.27
CA GLN A 87 -15.93 -3.01 -15.42
C GLN A 87 -16.45 -2.50 -14.07
N PRO A 88 -17.37 -1.51 -14.06
CA PRO A 88 -18.04 -1.05 -12.87
C PRO A 88 -18.78 -2.17 -12.12
N ARG A 89 -19.03 -1.96 -10.85
CA ARG A 89 -19.89 -2.85 -10.07
C ARG A 89 -21.29 -2.95 -10.65
N GLN A 90 -21.92 -4.11 -10.49
CA GLN A 90 -23.29 -4.43 -10.92
C GLN A 90 -23.52 -4.32 -12.45
N THR A 91 -22.47 -4.40 -13.25
CA THR A 91 -22.58 -4.45 -14.72
C THR A 91 -22.55 -5.86 -15.30
N GLY A 92 -22.60 -6.89 -14.46
CA GLY A 92 -22.67 -8.28 -14.90
C GLY A 92 -21.31 -8.94 -15.19
N LYS A 93 -20.21 -8.38 -14.69
CA LYS A 93 -18.83 -8.85 -14.92
C LYS A 93 -18.61 -10.34 -14.70
N SER A 94 -18.94 -10.84 -13.49
CA SER A 94 -18.82 -12.28 -13.19
C SER A 94 -19.79 -13.13 -14.03
N GLY A 95 -21.01 -12.62 -14.32
CA GLY A 95 -21.94 -13.26 -15.25
C GLY A 95 -21.37 -13.37 -16.66
N SER A 96 -20.63 -12.37 -17.13
CA SER A 96 -19.92 -12.42 -18.43
C SER A 96 -18.93 -13.57 -18.50
N THR A 97 -18.14 -13.77 -17.45
CA THR A 97 -17.15 -14.84 -17.40
C THR A 97 -17.80 -16.22 -17.33
N ASP A 98 -18.83 -16.35 -16.49
CA ASP A 98 -19.52 -17.63 -16.32
C ASP A 98 -20.30 -18.02 -17.57
N SER A 99 -20.84 -17.02 -18.32
CA SER A 99 -21.46 -17.25 -19.64
C SER A 99 -20.48 -17.77 -20.70
N LEU A 100 -19.21 -17.45 -20.59
CA LEU A 100 -18.15 -18.04 -21.42
C LEU A 100 -17.73 -19.43 -20.90
N THR A 101 -17.54 -19.53 -19.59
CA THR A 101 -16.94 -20.71 -18.97
C THR A 101 -17.90 -21.92 -18.96
N ALA A 102 -19.20 -21.69 -18.75
CA ALA A 102 -20.16 -22.79 -18.76
C ALA A 102 -20.20 -23.52 -20.10
N PRO A 103 -20.41 -22.89 -21.26
CA PRO A 103 -20.36 -23.60 -22.54
C PRO A 103 -18.95 -24.11 -22.90
N LEU A 104 -17.85 -23.52 -22.37
CA LEU A 104 -16.53 -24.15 -22.51
C LEU A 104 -16.51 -25.55 -21.86
N ILE A 105 -17.10 -25.70 -20.69
CA ILE A 105 -17.17 -27.02 -19.99
C ILE A 105 -18.16 -27.98 -20.67
N TYR A 106 -19.34 -27.50 -21.08
CA TYR A 106 -20.44 -28.36 -21.46
C TYR A 106 -20.62 -28.53 -22.98
N ILE A 107 -20.02 -27.65 -23.80
CA ILE A 107 -20.20 -27.65 -25.25
C ILE A 107 -18.87 -27.67 -26.03
N TRP A 108 -17.96 -26.68 -25.78
CA TRP A 108 -16.87 -26.38 -26.72
C TRP A 108 -15.57 -27.12 -26.49
N ALA A 109 -15.13 -27.26 -25.25
CA ALA A 109 -13.88 -27.97 -24.94
C ALA A 109 -14.07 -29.48 -24.81
N SER A 110 -12.97 -30.23 -24.89
CA SER A 110 -12.88 -31.64 -24.58
C SER A 110 -11.55 -31.95 -23.88
N ASN A 111 -11.57 -32.91 -22.94
CA ASN A 111 -10.39 -33.27 -22.14
C ASN A 111 -9.73 -32.06 -21.44
N THR A 112 -10.53 -31.11 -20.97
CA THR A 112 -10.05 -29.83 -20.47
C THR A 112 -10.39 -29.65 -18.99
N THR A 113 -9.47 -29.00 -18.28
CA THR A 113 -9.73 -28.51 -16.91
C THR A 113 -9.64 -26.99 -16.89
N ILE A 114 -10.65 -26.37 -16.26
CA ILE A 114 -10.66 -24.91 -15.98
C ILE A 114 -10.52 -24.72 -14.48
N ASN A 115 -9.65 -23.84 -14.06
CA ASN A 115 -9.52 -23.43 -12.64
C ASN A 115 -10.03 -22.02 -12.44
N LEU A 116 -10.96 -21.84 -11.50
CA LEU A 116 -11.38 -20.54 -10.98
C LEU A 116 -10.66 -20.25 -9.67
N ILE A 117 -10.12 -19.04 -9.54
CA ILE A 117 -9.58 -18.50 -8.29
C ILE A 117 -10.29 -17.20 -7.97
N THR A 118 -10.77 -17.10 -6.73
CA THR A 118 -11.48 -15.92 -6.22
C THR A 118 -10.89 -15.42 -4.92
N LYS A 119 -11.33 -14.24 -4.50
CA LYS A 119 -10.88 -13.62 -3.23
C LYS A 119 -11.38 -14.37 -1.99
N ASP A 120 -12.58 -14.91 -2.01
CA ASP A 120 -13.21 -15.55 -0.85
C ASP A 120 -14.17 -16.67 -1.22
N THR A 121 -14.55 -17.48 -0.23
CA THR A 121 -15.43 -18.65 -0.39
C THR A 121 -16.85 -18.26 -0.81
N LYS A 122 -17.35 -17.08 -0.39
CA LYS A 122 -18.70 -16.63 -0.75
C LYS A 122 -18.79 -16.35 -2.25
N LEU A 123 -17.81 -15.60 -2.78
CA LEU A 123 -17.75 -15.34 -4.22
C LEU A 123 -17.56 -16.61 -5.02
N LYS A 124 -16.69 -17.52 -4.56
CA LYS A 124 -16.49 -18.84 -5.15
C LYS A 124 -17.83 -19.60 -5.29
N ASN A 125 -18.57 -19.71 -4.20
CA ASN A 125 -19.84 -20.46 -4.20
C ASN A 125 -20.89 -19.81 -5.10
N ASN A 126 -21.01 -18.48 -5.09
CA ASN A 126 -21.92 -17.75 -5.97
C ASN A 126 -21.61 -17.98 -7.46
N ASN A 127 -20.31 -18.02 -7.83
CA ASN A 127 -19.92 -18.30 -9.22
C ASN A 127 -20.26 -19.73 -9.61
N VAL A 128 -20.01 -20.70 -8.72
CA VAL A 128 -20.38 -22.10 -8.98
C VAL A 128 -21.90 -22.31 -9.11
N GLU A 129 -22.69 -21.68 -8.25
CA GLU A 129 -24.15 -21.73 -8.32
C GLU A 129 -24.66 -21.16 -9.66
N ARG A 130 -24.17 -20.01 -10.07
CA ARG A 130 -24.52 -19.43 -11.37
C ARG A 130 -24.08 -20.32 -12.55
N MET A 131 -22.91 -20.94 -12.44
CA MET A 131 -22.46 -21.92 -13.44
C MET A 131 -23.44 -23.09 -13.59
N LYS A 132 -23.95 -23.62 -12.47
CA LYS A 132 -24.98 -24.69 -12.46
C LYS A 132 -26.29 -24.20 -13.09
N GLU A 133 -26.74 -23.02 -12.70
CA GLU A 133 -27.95 -22.41 -13.26
C GLU A 133 -27.84 -22.19 -14.78
N ILE A 134 -26.68 -21.68 -15.27
CA ILE A 134 -26.46 -21.53 -16.72
C ILE A 134 -26.46 -22.89 -17.42
N ARG A 135 -25.82 -23.91 -16.84
CA ARG A 135 -25.87 -25.30 -17.36
C ARG A 135 -27.31 -25.81 -17.48
N ASP A 136 -28.08 -25.66 -16.42
CA ASP A 136 -29.44 -26.18 -16.34
C ASP A 136 -30.43 -25.41 -17.26
N LEU A 137 -30.04 -24.22 -17.69
CA LEU A 137 -30.75 -23.45 -18.72
C LEU A 137 -30.39 -23.83 -20.15
N MET A 138 -29.41 -24.72 -20.37
CA MET A 138 -29.08 -25.21 -21.72
C MET A 138 -30.17 -26.20 -22.19
N PRO A 139 -30.59 -26.18 -23.48
CA PRO A 139 -31.48 -27.20 -24.01
C PRO A 139 -30.86 -28.61 -23.88
N ASP A 140 -31.70 -29.61 -23.49
CA ASP A 140 -31.25 -30.99 -23.27
C ASP A 140 -30.60 -31.65 -24.51
N TYR A 141 -31.00 -31.25 -25.71
CA TYR A 141 -30.41 -31.74 -26.95
C TYR A 141 -29.00 -31.16 -27.23
N ILE A 142 -28.61 -30.08 -26.56
CA ILE A 142 -27.26 -29.51 -26.61
C ILE A 142 -26.40 -30.10 -25.49
N HIS A 143 -26.93 -30.08 -24.27
CA HIS A 143 -26.27 -30.63 -23.09
C HIS A 143 -27.24 -31.54 -22.30
N PRO A 144 -27.26 -32.85 -22.58
CA PRO A 144 -28.06 -33.78 -21.81
C PRO A 144 -27.51 -33.91 -20.39
N HIS A 145 -28.37 -33.80 -19.40
CA HIS A 145 -28.02 -33.96 -18.00
C HIS A 145 -27.49 -35.39 -17.73
N ASN A 146 -26.35 -35.45 -17.01
CA ASN A 146 -25.77 -36.73 -16.60
C ASN A 146 -25.68 -36.77 -15.06
N PRO A 147 -26.43 -37.67 -14.39
CA PRO A 147 -26.45 -37.75 -12.93
C PRO A 147 -25.11 -38.18 -12.30
N ASN A 148 -24.17 -38.69 -13.10
CA ASN A 148 -22.84 -39.09 -12.64
C ASN A 148 -21.84 -37.91 -12.69
N ASP A 149 -22.22 -36.74 -13.24
CA ASP A 149 -21.39 -35.59 -13.22
C ASP A 149 -21.25 -35.05 -11.80
N ALA A 150 -20.01 -34.68 -11.40
CA ALA A 150 -19.78 -34.03 -10.11
C ALA A 150 -20.44 -32.67 -10.12
N ASP A 151 -21.20 -32.38 -9.06
CA ASP A 151 -21.99 -31.17 -8.90
C ASP A 151 -21.87 -30.61 -7.48
N ASN A 152 -20.67 -30.13 -7.12
CA ASN A 152 -20.41 -29.52 -5.82
C ASN A 152 -19.63 -28.19 -5.95
N ASN A 153 -19.41 -27.51 -4.84
CA ASN A 153 -18.82 -26.18 -4.86
C ASN A 153 -17.31 -26.13 -5.16
N ASP A 154 -16.65 -27.27 -5.20
CA ASP A 154 -15.20 -27.35 -5.50
C ASP A 154 -14.94 -27.98 -6.87
N LEU A 155 -15.91 -28.72 -7.41
CA LEU A 155 -15.75 -29.44 -8.65
C LEU A 155 -17.09 -29.59 -9.39
N LEU A 156 -17.12 -29.11 -10.63
CA LEU A 156 -18.15 -29.48 -11.61
C LEU A 156 -17.50 -30.33 -12.72
N THR A 157 -18.19 -31.32 -13.24
CA THR A 157 -17.69 -32.15 -14.36
C THR A 157 -18.67 -32.21 -15.52
N CYS A 158 -18.13 -32.51 -16.68
CA CYS A 158 -18.87 -33.00 -17.83
C CYS A 158 -18.18 -34.28 -18.31
N ILE A 159 -18.61 -35.43 -17.79
CA ILE A 159 -17.98 -36.70 -18.08
C ILE A 159 -18.02 -37.03 -19.58
N ARG A 160 -19.10 -36.68 -20.26
CA ARG A 160 -19.26 -36.83 -21.70
C ARG A 160 -18.11 -36.23 -22.53
N LEU A 161 -17.58 -35.09 -22.10
CA LEU A 161 -16.46 -34.37 -22.75
C LEU A 161 -15.16 -34.53 -22.01
N ASN A 162 -15.15 -35.27 -20.89
CA ASN A 162 -14.02 -35.38 -19.97
C ASN A 162 -13.49 -34.00 -19.47
N ASN A 163 -14.41 -33.08 -19.18
CA ASN A 163 -14.07 -31.74 -18.71
C ASN A 163 -14.29 -31.61 -17.21
N LYS A 164 -13.49 -30.72 -16.58
CA LYS A 164 -13.54 -30.40 -15.15
C LYS A 164 -13.47 -28.88 -14.94
N TYR A 165 -14.30 -28.40 -14.03
CA TYR A 165 -14.20 -27.04 -13.52
C TYR A 165 -13.89 -27.13 -12.03
N LYS A 166 -12.71 -26.64 -11.64
CA LYS A 166 -12.21 -26.63 -10.27
C LYS A 166 -12.21 -25.23 -9.75
N THR A 167 -12.47 -25.07 -8.45
CA THR A 167 -12.51 -23.78 -7.82
C THR A 167 -11.59 -23.70 -6.60
N ALA A 168 -10.97 -22.57 -6.38
CA ALA A 168 -10.10 -22.31 -5.25
C ALA A 168 -10.23 -20.86 -4.76
N VAL A 169 -9.73 -20.61 -3.57
CA VAL A 169 -9.68 -19.27 -2.95
C VAL A 169 -8.21 -18.90 -2.69
N GLY A 170 -7.88 -17.62 -2.81
CA GLY A 170 -6.58 -17.08 -2.45
C GLY A 170 -6.14 -17.50 -1.04
N ARG A 171 -4.85 -17.64 -0.81
CA ARG A 171 -4.26 -18.10 0.46
C ARG A 171 -3.63 -16.95 1.21
N ASN A 172 -3.63 -17.04 2.55
CA ASN A 172 -3.10 -15.97 3.41
C ASN A 172 -1.60 -16.14 3.73
N ASP A 173 -1.02 -17.32 3.51
CA ASP A 173 0.41 -17.56 3.70
C ASP A 173 1.14 -17.85 2.38
N LYS A 174 2.42 -17.47 2.29
CA LYS A 174 3.22 -17.56 1.06
C LYS A 174 3.41 -19.00 0.57
N ILE A 175 3.61 -19.95 1.50
CA ILE A 175 3.83 -21.38 1.13
C ILE A 175 2.55 -21.98 0.55
N ALA A 176 1.40 -21.68 1.16
CA ALA A 176 0.11 -22.14 0.64
C ALA A 176 -0.26 -21.45 -0.68
N ALA A 177 0.10 -20.16 -0.86
CA ALA A 177 -0.08 -19.44 -2.11
C ALA A 177 0.79 -19.99 -3.25
N ASP A 178 2.06 -20.32 -2.98
CA ASP A 178 2.96 -20.98 -3.92
C ASP A 178 2.44 -22.39 -4.30
N LYS A 179 2.04 -23.18 -3.32
CA LYS A 179 1.44 -24.51 -3.56
C LYS A 179 0.15 -24.43 -4.39
N LEU A 180 -0.69 -23.41 -4.13
CA LEU A 180 -1.89 -23.17 -4.93
C LEU A 180 -1.52 -22.93 -6.40
N GLY A 181 -0.53 -22.07 -6.66
CA GLY A 181 -0.03 -21.81 -8.01
C GLY A 181 0.53 -23.06 -8.69
N ARG A 182 1.38 -23.84 -8.01
CA ARG A 182 1.97 -25.09 -8.55
C ARG A 182 0.94 -26.16 -8.86
N GLY A 183 -0.19 -26.18 -8.18
CA GLY A 183 -1.27 -27.12 -8.43
C GLY A 183 -2.12 -26.82 -9.67
N MET A 184 -1.79 -25.76 -10.43
CA MET A 184 -2.61 -25.25 -11.55
C MET A 184 -2.06 -25.62 -12.92
N THR A 185 -1.69 -26.87 -13.15
CA THR A 185 -1.32 -27.36 -14.49
C THR A 185 -2.59 -27.57 -15.31
N VAL A 186 -3.17 -26.49 -15.80
CA VAL A 186 -4.43 -26.49 -16.56
C VAL A 186 -4.35 -25.49 -17.72
N PRO A 187 -5.02 -25.76 -18.88
CA PRO A 187 -4.94 -24.88 -20.04
C PRO A 187 -5.73 -23.57 -19.86
N ILE A 188 -6.76 -23.53 -19.03
CA ILE A 188 -7.62 -22.35 -18.82
C ILE A 188 -7.66 -21.99 -17.35
N MET A 189 -7.35 -20.73 -17.07
CA MET A 189 -7.46 -20.15 -15.73
C MET A 189 -8.34 -18.90 -15.74
N GLN A 190 -9.19 -18.82 -14.74
CA GLN A 190 -10.06 -17.68 -14.48
C GLN A 190 -9.74 -17.11 -13.10
N PHE A 191 -9.49 -15.80 -13.04
CA PHE A 191 -9.26 -15.07 -11.81
C PHE A 191 -10.34 -14.00 -11.68
N ASP A 192 -11.16 -14.09 -10.63
CA ASP A 192 -12.21 -13.12 -10.38
C ASP A 192 -11.89 -12.27 -9.14
N GLU A 193 -12.02 -10.95 -9.28
CA GLU A 193 -11.66 -9.94 -8.29
C GLU A 193 -10.15 -9.94 -7.95
N VAL A 194 -9.30 -9.91 -8.98
CA VAL A 194 -7.83 -10.08 -8.91
C VAL A 194 -7.15 -9.23 -7.83
N PRO A 195 -7.39 -7.90 -7.67
CA PRO A 195 -6.72 -7.06 -6.66
C PRO A 195 -7.06 -7.45 -5.21
N TYR A 196 -8.09 -8.25 -5.03
CA TYR A 196 -8.60 -8.66 -3.72
C TYR A 196 -8.25 -10.12 -3.39
N ILE A 197 -7.53 -10.82 -4.25
CA ILE A 197 -7.02 -12.18 -4.00
C ILE A 197 -5.75 -12.07 -3.16
N ASN A 198 -5.78 -12.65 -1.97
CA ASN A 198 -4.61 -12.62 -1.08
C ASN A 198 -3.39 -13.29 -1.71
N LEU A 199 -2.23 -12.65 -1.60
CA LEU A 199 -0.95 -13.11 -2.13
C LEU A 199 -0.98 -13.43 -3.64
N ILE A 200 -1.77 -12.65 -4.41
CA ILE A 200 -1.89 -12.84 -5.87
C ILE A 200 -0.53 -12.71 -6.57
N GLY A 201 0.34 -11.80 -6.10
CA GLY A 201 1.69 -11.61 -6.62
C GLY A 201 2.61 -12.83 -6.41
N VAL A 202 2.24 -13.77 -5.54
CA VAL A 202 2.93 -15.06 -5.37
C VAL A 202 2.25 -16.16 -6.20
N SER A 203 0.93 -16.30 -6.05
CA SER A 203 0.20 -17.45 -6.65
C SER A 203 0.07 -17.34 -8.17
N LEU A 204 -0.17 -16.14 -8.73
CA LEU A 204 -0.39 -15.98 -10.17
C LEU A 204 0.85 -16.24 -11.03
N PRO A 205 2.05 -15.69 -10.76
CA PRO A 205 3.24 -16.02 -11.55
C PRO A 205 3.55 -17.52 -11.56
N VAL A 206 3.41 -18.18 -10.41
CA VAL A 206 3.61 -19.63 -10.29
C VAL A 206 2.55 -20.42 -11.07
N ALA A 207 1.28 -19.99 -11.03
CA ALA A 207 0.20 -20.59 -11.78
C ALA A 207 0.42 -20.47 -13.30
N LEU A 208 0.81 -19.28 -13.78
CA LEU A 208 1.13 -19.04 -15.19
C LEU A 208 2.26 -19.93 -15.69
N SER A 209 3.31 -20.10 -14.89
CA SER A 209 4.42 -21.01 -15.20
C SER A 209 3.96 -22.47 -15.22
N SER A 210 3.17 -22.91 -14.25
CA SER A 210 2.66 -24.28 -14.16
C SER A 210 1.71 -24.64 -15.30
N ALA A 211 1.01 -23.66 -15.86
CA ALA A 211 0.03 -23.87 -16.93
C ALA A 211 0.67 -24.01 -18.32
N SER A 212 1.93 -23.66 -18.52
CA SER A 212 2.56 -23.59 -19.84
C SER A 212 2.46 -24.92 -20.63
N ALA A 213 2.90 -26.02 -20.00
CA ALA A 213 2.85 -27.35 -20.64
C ALA A 213 1.41 -27.81 -20.99
N ALA A 214 0.43 -27.50 -20.14
CA ALA A 214 -0.97 -27.83 -20.41
C ALA A 214 -1.54 -27.03 -21.58
N ARG A 215 -1.08 -25.80 -21.77
CA ARG A 215 -1.45 -24.94 -22.90
C ARG A 215 -0.82 -25.41 -24.20
N ASP A 216 0.44 -25.82 -24.19
CA ASP A 216 1.10 -26.37 -25.37
C ASP A 216 0.35 -27.63 -25.85
N GLN A 217 -0.04 -28.52 -24.92
CA GLN A 217 -0.86 -29.68 -25.26
C GLN A 217 -2.23 -29.29 -25.78
N ALA A 218 -2.90 -28.29 -25.20
CA ALA A 218 -4.19 -27.80 -25.68
C ALA A 218 -4.08 -27.20 -27.08
N LYS A 219 -3.02 -26.45 -27.36
CA LYS A 219 -2.73 -25.90 -28.67
C LYS A 219 -2.51 -26.99 -29.72
N GLU A 220 -1.70 -28.00 -29.41
CA GLU A 220 -1.50 -29.17 -30.28
C GLU A 220 -2.79 -29.92 -30.55
N ALA A 221 -3.66 -30.03 -29.54
CA ALA A 221 -4.97 -30.70 -29.65
C ALA A 221 -6.09 -29.81 -30.23
N ASN A 222 -5.77 -28.59 -30.64
CA ASN A 222 -6.72 -27.57 -31.11
C ASN A 222 -7.92 -27.38 -30.12
N GLN A 223 -7.58 -27.32 -28.84
CA GLN A 223 -8.52 -27.05 -27.73
C GLN A 223 -8.35 -25.62 -27.20
N PRO A 224 -9.42 -25.03 -26.64
CA PRO A 224 -9.35 -23.72 -26.04
C PRO A 224 -8.32 -23.64 -24.89
N TYR A 225 -7.57 -22.55 -24.84
CA TYR A 225 -6.63 -22.23 -23.75
C TYR A 225 -6.52 -20.71 -23.56
N GLY A 226 -6.13 -20.26 -22.37
CA GLY A 226 -5.92 -18.85 -22.06
C GLY A 226 -6.25 -18.50 -20.61
N ASN A 227 -6.00 -17.24 -20.26
CA ASN A 227 -6.36 -16.69 -18.95
C ASN A 227 -7.41 -15.58 -19.08
N ILE A 228 -8.30 -15.58 -18.12
CA ILE A 228 -9.36 -14.58 -17.98
C ILE A 228 -9.17 -13.91 -16.60
N PHE A 229 -8.95 -12.61 -16.61
CA PHE A 229 -8.86 -11.81 -15.40
C PHE A 229 -10.03 -10.85 -15.36
N THR A 230 -10.80 -10.87 -14.27
CA THR A 230 -11.93 -9.96 -14.11
C THR A 230 -11.86 -9.23 -12.78
N THR A 231 -12.17 -7.95 -12.80
CA THR A 231 -12.23 -7.16 -11.57
C THR A 231 -12.94 -5.81 -11.74
N THR A 232 -13.29 -5.19 -10.63
CA THR A 232 -13.28 -3.73 -10.47
C THR A 232 -11.87 -3.31 -10.07
N PRO A 233 -11.44 -2.06 -10.32
CA PRO A 233 -10.19 -1.55 -9.79
C PRO A 233 -10.07 -1.75 -8.29
N GLY A 234 -8.85 -1.91 -7.83
CA GLY A 234 -8.52 -2.01 -6.41
C GLY A 234 -7.78 -0.77 -5.91
N SER A 235 -7.39 -0.80 -4.64
CA SER A 235 -6.48 0.19 -4.08
C SER A 235 -5.04 -0.18 -4.44
N ILE A 236 -4.31 0.75 -5.07
CA ILE A 236 -2.88 0.58 -5.39
C ILE A 236 -1.98 0.61 -4.15
N LEU A 237 -2.55 0.86 -2.99
CA LEU A 237 -1.84 0.94 -1.72
C LEU A 237 -1.74 -0.40 -1.03
N THR A 238 -2.71 -1.28 -1.26
CA THR A 238 -2.55 -2.66 -0.80
C THR A 238 -1.48 -3.36 -1.63
N ARG A 239 -0.71 -4.26 -1.01
CA ARG A 239 0.31 -5.04 -1.71
C ARG A 239 -0.26 -5.76 -2.95
N ASP A 240 -1.38 -6.43 -2.76
CA ASP A 240 -2.00 -7.23 -3.80
C ASP A 240 -2.67 -6.35 -4.87
N GLY A 241 -3.29 -5.23 -4.47
CA GLY A 241 -3.84 -4.25 -5.41
C GLY A 241 -2.77 -3.56 -6.25
N ARG A 242 -1.64 -3.18 -5.66
CA ARG A 242 -0.50 -2.60 -6.39
C ARG A 242 0.07 -3.57 -7.40
N TRP A 243 0.26 -4.82 -6.98
CA TRP A 243 0.76 -5.85 -7.87
C TRP A 243 -0.21 -6.10 -9.03
N ALA A 244 -1.53 -6.22 -8.75
CA ALA A 244 -2.57 -6.42 -9.76
C ALA A 244 -2.66 -5.23 -10.73
N HIS A 245 -2.56 -4.00 -10.22
CA HIS A 245 -2.48 -2.79 -11.04
C HIS A 245 -1.30 -2.87 -12.00
N GLY A 246 -0.07 -3.07 -11.50
CA GLY A 246 1.12 -3.18 -12.34
C GLY A 246 1.04 -4.31 -13.35
N PHE A 247 0.47 -5.48 -12.99
CA PHE A 247 0.30 -6.60 -13.90
C PHE A 247 -0.72 -6.32 -15.01
N MET A 248 -1.87 -5.73 -14.69
CA MET A 248 -2.96 -5.53 -15.65
C MET A 248 -2.74 -4.31 -16.54
N THR A 249 -2.34 -3.18 -15.97
CA THR A 249 -2.20 -1.91 -16.73
C THR A 249 -0.99 -1.87 -17.65
N THR A 250 -0.07 -2.81 -17.51
CA THR A 250 1.03 -3.01 -18.48
C THR A 250 0.60 -3.81 -19.70
N GLY A 251 -0.63 -4.30 -19.76
CA GLY A 251 -1.22 -4.93 -20.95
C GLY A 251 -1.47 -3.94 -22.08
N ALA A 252 -1.60 -4.45 -23.30
CA ALA A 252 -2.01 -3.66 -24.45
C ALA A 252 -3.46 -3.15 -24.23
N ILE A 253 -3.68 -1.87 -24.46
CA ILE A 253 -5.02 -1.28 -24.29
C ILE A 253 -5.96 -1.85 -25.35
N TRP A 254 -7.14 -2.29 -24.92
CA TRP A 254 -8.16 -2.77 -25.83
C TRP A 254 -8.53 -1.72 -26.88
N SER A 255 -8.53 -2.15 -28.14
CA SER A 255 -9.01 -1.38 -29.27
C SER A 255 -9.88 -2.24 -30.16
N GLU A 256 -11.03 -1.73 -30.61
CA GLU A 256 -11.88 -2.42 -31.59
C GLU A 256 -11.22 -2.60 -32.94
N HIS A 257 -10.15 -1.84 -33.23
CA HIS A 257 -9.29 -2.06 -34.42
C HIS A 257 -8.66 -3.46 -34.48
N TYR A 258 -8.56 -4.15 -33.34
CA TYR A 258 -8.08 -5.54 -33.32
C TYR A 258 -8.96 -6.49 -34.16
N PHE A 259 -10.25 -6.19 -34.30
CA PHE A 259 -11.15 -6.96 -35.16
C PHE A 259 -10.76 -6.90 -36.64
N ASP A 260 -10.08 -5.84 -37.09
CA ASP A 260 -9.69 -5.63 -38.46
C ASP A 260 -8.33 -6.27 -38.83
N LEU A 261 -7.66 -6.89 -37.87
CA LEU A 261 -6.38 -7.55 -38.07
C LEU A 261 -6.57 -8.83 -38.89
N PRO A 262 -5.65 -9.14 -39.81
CA PRO A 262 -5.84 -10.18 -40.84
C PRO A 262 -5.84 -11.60 -40.27
N ASN A 263 -5.16 -11.85 -39.13
CA ASN A 263 -5.08 -13.17 -38.53
C ASN A 263 -4.60 -13.09 -37.08
N GLU A 264 -4.68 -14.22 -36.36
CA GLU A 264 -4.27 -14.39 -34.98
C GLU A 264 -2.79 -14.06 -34.74
N GLN A 265 -1.90 -14.41 -35.65
CA GLN A 265 -0.48 -14.14 -35.50
C GLN A 265 -0.20 -12.64 -35.44
N VAL A 266 -0.79 -11.86 -36.35
CA VAL A 266 -0.64 -10.39 -36.36
C VAL A 266 -1.27 -9.77 -35.12
N LEU A 267 -2.39 -10.31 -34.64
CA LEU A 267 -2.98 -9.88 -33.37
C LEU A 267 -2.00 -10.08 -32.21
N HIS A 268 -1.39 -11.25 -32.10
CA HIS A 268 -0.41 -11.54 -31.04
C HIS A 268 0.79 -10.60 -31.11
N GLU A 269 1.34 -10.33 -32.30
CA GLU A 269 2.44 -9.38 -32.51
C GLU A 269 2.07 -7.94 -32.10
N VAL A 270 0.84 -7.50 -32.43
CA VAL A 270 0.34 -6.17 -32.07
C VAL A 270 0.15 -6.06 -30.55
N VAL A 271 -0.42 -7.09 -29.92
CA VAL A 271 -0.60 -7.13 -28.47
C VAL A 271 0.74 -7.16 -27.74
N GLU A 272 1.71 -7.94 -28.22
CA GLU A 272 3.05 -8.00 -27.64
C GLU A 272 3.78 -6.64 -27.73
N LYS A 273 3.69 -5.97 -28.87
CA LYS A 273 4.27 -4.62 -29.04
C LYS A 273 3.55 -3.54 -28.22
N GLY A 274 2.25 -3.70 -27.99
CA GLY A 274 1.44 -2.77 -27.22
C GLY A 274 1.54 -2.97 -25.70
N ALA A 275 1.95 -4.15 -25.25
CA ALA A 275 2.15 -4.46 -23.85
C ALA A 275 3.54 -4.02 -23.39
N THR A 276 3.61 -3.39 -22.20
CA THR A 276 4.88 -2.98 -21.57
C THR A 276 5.33 -3.96 -20.49
N GLY A 277 4.45 -4.89 -20.09
CA GLY A 277 4.72 -5.92 -19.08
C GLY A 277 5.39 -7.16 -19.63
N LEU A 278 5.93 -8.00 -18.73
CA LEU A 278 6.59 -9.28 -19.11
C LEU A 278 5.62 -10.29 -19.73
N LYS A 279 4.34 -10.22 -19.38
CA LYS A 279 3.29 -11.11 -19.91
C LYS A 279 2.39 -10.30 -20.84
N PRO A 280 2.41 -10.55 -22.16
CA PRO A 280 1.45 -9.92 -23.08
C PRO A 280 0.02 -10.31 -22.71
N LEU A 281 -0.83 -9.32 -22.55
CA LEU A 281 -2.28 -9.46 -22.33
C LEU A 281 -2.99 -8.20 -22.83
N ILE A 282 -4.29 -8.27 -23.03
CA ILE A 282 -5.11 -7.10 -23.34
C ILE A 282 -5.75 -6.57 -22.05
N TYR A 283 -5.62 -5.27 -21.82
CA TYR A 283 -6.30 -4.52 -20.77
C TYR A 283 -7.54 -3.84 -21.34
N GLY A 284 -8.73 -4.34 -20.99
CA GLY A 284 -10.03 -3.82 -21.44
C GLY A 284 -10.79 -3.21 -20.27
N ALA A 285 -10.78 -1.87 -20.17
CA ALA A 285 -11.59 -1.13 -19.19
C ALA A 285 -12.79 -0.50 -19.89
N PHE A 286 -14.00 -0.91 -19.50
CA PHE A 286 -15.25 -0.45 -20.11
C PHE A 286 -16.08 0.32 -19.08
N ASN A 287 -16.47 1.55 -19.42
CA ASN A 287 -17.38 2.33 -18.58
C ASN A 287 -18.85 1.91 -18.78
N HIS A 288 -19.75 2.42 -17.95
CA HIS A 288 -21.18 2.10 -17.99
C HIS A 288 -21.83 2.35 -19.35
N ARG A 289 -21.47 3.46 -20.04
CA ARG A 289 -22.02 3.80 -21.38
C ARG A 289 -21.58 2.79 -22.45
N GLN A 290 -20.31 2.38 -22.43
CA GLN A 290 -19.77 1.36 -23.34
C GLN A 290 -20.44 -0.01 -23.12
N LEU A 291 -20.95 -0.26 -21.91
CA LEU A 291 -21.69 -1.48 -21.57
C LEU A 291 -23.20 -1.37 -21.85
N GLY A 292 -23.67 -0.24 -22.42
CA GLY A 292 -25.05 -0.02 -22.80
C GLY A 292 -25.96 0.51 -21.67
N MET A 293 -25.38 1.05 -20.60
CA MET A 293 -26.11 1.63 -19.48
C MET A 293 -26.17 3.14 -19.57
N SER A 294 -27.27 3.76 -19.12
CA SER A 294 -27.44 5.20 -19.14
C SER A 294 -26.77 5.90 -17.95
N ASP A 295 -26.64 7.23 -18.04
CA ASP A 295 -26.14 8.04 -16.93
C ASP A 295 -27.12 8.06 -15.76
N GLU A 296 -28.42 7.97 -16.02
CA GLU A 296 -29.45 7.85 -14.98
C GLU A 296 -29.25 6.56 -14.17
N TRP A 297 -28.93 5.45 -14.85
CA TRP A 297 -28.58 4.20 -14.18
C TRP A 297 -27.37 4.40 -13.25
N LEU A 298 -26.30 5.08 -13.72
CA LEU A 298 -25.12 5.34 -12.90
C LEU A 298 -25.47 6.22 -11.68
N LEU A 299 -26.19 7.31 -11.89
CA LEU A 299 -26.60 8.23 -10.82
C LEU A 299 -27.49 7.51 -9.78
N GLN A 300 -28.39 6.63 -10.24
CA GLN A 300 -29.19 5.82 -9.33
C GLN A 300 -28.32 4.87 -8.50
N LYS A 301 -27.35 4.19 -9.13
CA LYS A 301 -26.43 3.28 -8.42
C LYS A 301 -25.57 4.00 -7.40
N LEU A 302 -25.06 5.19 -7.70
CA LEU A 302 -24.33 6.02 -6.76
C LEU A 302 -25.19 6.42 -5.55
N ARG A 303 -26.47 6.75 -5.77
CA ARG A 303 -27.42 7.06 -4.69
C ARG A 303 -27.74 5.82 -3.85
N ASP A 304 -28.08 4.71 -4.48
CA ASP A 304 -28.45 3.46 -3.81
C ASP A 304 -27.32 2.92 -2.92
N SER A 305 -26.06 3.10 -3.36
CA SER A 305 -24.90 2.66 -2.61
C SER A 305 -24.32 3.72 -1.67
N ALA A 306 -24.85 4.95 -1.68
CA ALA A 306 -24.27 6.11 -1.01
C ALA A 306 -22.78 6.31 -1.30
N SER A 307 -22.34 5.91 -2.50
CA SER A 307 -20.93 5.94 -2.90
C SER A 307 -20.54 7.33 -3.38
N SER A 308 -19.45 7.87 -2.87
CA SER A 308 -18.87 9.15 -3.26
C SER A 308 -17.34 9.09 -3.18
N GLY A 309 -16.66 10.06 -3.80
CA GLY A 309 -15.20 10.14 -3.79
C GLY A 309 -14.54 8.86 -4.30
N GLU A 310 -13.45 8.45 -3.70
CA GLU A 310 -12.63 7.29 -4.11
C GLU A 310 -13.40 5.97 -4.21
N LEU A 311 -14.43 5.78 -3.37
CA LEU A 311 -15.26 4.58 -3.44
C LEU A 311 -16.07 4.55 -4.74
N ALA A 312 -16.60 5.71 -5.17
CA ALA A 312 -17.30 5.84 -6.44
C ALA A 312 -16.32 5.68 -7.61
N ASP A 313 -15.15 6.30 -7.52
CA ASP A 313 -14.09 6.23 -8.53
C ASP A 313 -13.70 4.78 -8.83
N ARG A 314 -13.46 4.00 -7.78
CA ARG A 314 -13.11 2.59 -7.88
C ARG A 314 -14.25 1.73 -8.40
N ASP A 315 -15.42 1.85 -7.78
CA ASP A 315 -16.51 0.91 -7.98
C ASP A 315 -17.35 1.20 -9.24
N TYR A 316 -17.36 2.46 -9.73
CA TYR A 316 -18.22 2.87 -10.85
C TYR A 316 -17.49 3.58 -12.00
N PHE A 317 -16.33 4.19 -11.76
CA PHE A 317 -15.59 4.92 -12.79
C PHE A 317 -14.35 4.21 -13.32
N ASN A 318 -14.07 2.99 -12.85
CA ASN A 318 -12.91 2.19 -13.24
C ASN A 318 -11.56 2.86 -12.94
N ILE A 319 -11.50 3.68 -11.88
CA ILE A 319 -10.28 4.35 -11.45
C ILE A 319 -9.61 3.52 -10.36
N TRP A 320 -8.35 3.18 -10.55
CA TRP A 320 -7.52 2.59 -9.50
C TRP A 320 -7.25 3.66 -8.44
N THR A 321 -7.66 3.39 -7.22
CA THR A 321 -7.61 4.40 -6.16
C THR A 321 -6.37 4.22 -5.31
N ALA A 322 -5.88 5.36 -4.81
CA ALA A 322 -4.91 5.42 -3.74
C ALA A 322 -5.67 5.56 -2.41
N ASP A 323 -6.55 4.64 -2.08
CA ASP A 323 -7.58 4.70 -1.03
C ASP A 323 -7.04 5.32 0.28
N SER A 324 -7.44 6.54 0.59
CA SER A 324 -7.07 7.25 1.82
C SER A 324 -8.03 6.93 2.98
N THR A 325 -9.11 6.19 2.73
CA THR A 325 -10.06 5.79 3.76
C THR A 325 -9.39 4.82 4.74
N GLY A 326 -9.01 5.37 5.88
CA GLY A 326 -8.28 4.64 6.92
C GLY A 326 -6.78 4.92 6.96
N SER A 327 -6.17 5.56 5.97
CA SER A 327 -4.77 5.98 6.07
C SER A 327 -4.63 7.17 7.03
N PRO A 328 -3.56 7.21 7.84
CA PRO A 328 -3.26 8.39 8.66
C PRO A 328 -2.73 9.58 7.83
N PHE A 329 -2.47 9.42 6.53
CA PHE A 329 -1.87 10.43 5.65
C PHE A 329 -2.84 10.89 4.59
N ASP A 330 -2.80 12.20 4.26
CA ASP A 330 -3.45 12.75 3.09
C ASP A 330 -2.72 12.36 1.79
N GLU A 331 -3.36 12.59 0.64
CA GLU A 331 -2.85 12.20 -0.66
C GLU A 331 -1.55 12.92 -1.03
N GLU A 332 -1.41 14.20 -0.68
CA GLU A 332 -0.20 14.98 -0.93
C GLU A 332 0.99 14.43 -0.15
N THR A 333 0.79 14.14 1.13
CA THR A 333 1.81 13.52 1.99
C THR A 333 2.22 12.15 1.46
N ARG A 334 1.27 11.34 1.02
CA ARG A 334 1.53 10.02 0.43
C ARG A 334 2.32 10.12 -0.86
N ALA A 335 1.96 11.05 -1.74
CA ALA A 335 2.70 11.31 -2.97
C ALA A 335 4.14 11.74 -2.68
N ARG A 336 4.36 12.56 -1.65
CA ARG A 336 5.70 12.97 -1.22
C ARG A 336 6.52 11.80 -0.67
N ILE A 337 5.92 10.93 0.14
CA ILE A 337 6.56 9.71 0.64
C ILE A 337 6.91 8.79 -0.53
N ALA A 338 5.97 8.53 -1.44
CA ALA A 338 6.20 7.68 -2.61
C ALA A 338 7.34 8.21 -3.50
N LYS A 339 7.39 9.53 -3.70
CA LYS A 339 8.45 10.17 -4.50
C LYS A 339 9.84 10.07 -3.88
N SER A 340 9.94 9.82 -2.57
CA SER A 340 11.22 9.68 -1.87
C SER A 340 11.86 8.29 -2.06
N GLU A 341 11.15 7.32 -2.63
CA GLU A 341 11.67 5.97 -2.87
C GLU A 341 12.94 6.03 -3.70
N LEU A 342 13.98 5.38 -3.21
CA LEU A 342 15.28 5.28 -3.85
C LEU A 342 15.78 3.84 -3.75
N GLU A 343 16.33 3.32 -4.83
CA GLU A 343 17.04 2.05 -4.75
C GLU A 343 18.31 2.21 -3.89
N PRO A 344 18.70 1.21 -3.09
CA PRO A 344 19.91 1.30 -2.29
C PRO A 344 21.14 1.62 -3.17
N LEU A 345 21.90 2.64 -2.77
CA LEU A 345 23.13 3.01 -3.47
C LEU A 345 24.25 2.01 -3.23
N TYR A 346 24.20 1.31 -2.11
CA TYR A 346 25.12 0.24 -1.74
C TYR A 346 24.39 -0.80 -0.89
N THR A 347 24.56 -2.07 -1.19
CA THR A 347 24.02 -3.19 -0.40
C THR A 347 25.16 -4.00 0.18
N GLU A 348 25.26 -4.03 1.50
CA GLU A 348 26.26 -4.79 2.26
C GLU A 348 25.64 -6.06 2.82
N ILE A 349 26.24 -7.22 2.54
CA ILE A 349 25.95 -8.46 3.26
C ILE A 349 27.08 -8.66 4.27
N ASN A 350 26.79 -8.41 5.53
CA ASN A 350 27.81 -8.48 6.58
C ASN A 350 28.18 -9.93 6.96
N GLY A 351 29.16 -10.09 7.85
CA GLY A 351 29.61 -11.40 8.33
C GLY A 351 28.54 -12.25 9.03
N TYR A 352 27.44 -11.63 9.47
CA TYR A 352 26.29 -12.28 10.08
C TYR A 352 25.19 -12.65 9.07
N ARG A 353 25.41 -12.40 7.79
CA ARG A 353 24.47 -12.58 6.67
C ARG A 353 23.25 -11.66 6.72
N TYR A 354 23.31 -10.54 7.45
CA TYR A 354 22.28 -9.50 7.40
C TYR A 354 22.52 -8.61 6.19
N VAL A 355 21.42 -8.22 5.55
CA VAL A 355 21.41 -7.36 4.37
C VAL A 355 21.17 -5.92 4.81
N LEU A 356 22.22 -5.08 4.69
CA LEU A 356 22.17 -3.67 5.00
C LEU A 356 21.95 -2.88 3.70
N ARG A 357 20.85 -2.18 3.61
CA ARG A 357 20.53 -1.32 2.47
C ARG A 357 20.98 0.10 2.79
N TRP A 358 22.09 0.52 2.16
CA TRP A 358 22.68 1.85 2.36
C TRP A 358 22.22 2.83 1.28
N TYR A 359 21.79 4.01 1.70
CA TYR A 359 21.40 5.15 0.85
C TYR A 359 22.53 6.19 0.76
N VAL A 360 23.74 5.73 0.97
CA VAL A 360 25.01 6.43 0.80
C VAL A 360 25.89 5.55 -0.06
N ARG A 361 26.66 6.14 -0.97
CA ARG A 361 27.59 5.38 -1.81
C ARG A 361 28.71 4.76 -0.96
N GLU A 362 29.20 3.62 -1.36
CA GLU A 362 30.23 2.86 -0.63
C GLU A 362 31.48 3.70 -0.38
N ASP A 363 31.95 4.45 -1.41
CA ASP A 363 33.14 5.31 -1.36
C ASP A 363 32.96 6.52 -0.42
N GLU A 364 31.74 6.98 -0.20
CA GLU A 364 31.40 8.12 0.67
C GLU A 364 31.04 7.70 2.10
N LEU A 365 30.72 6.42 2.32
CA LEU A 365 30.16 5.91 3.57
C LEU A 365 31.04 6.22 4.77
N ALA A 366 32.34 5.91 4.69
CA ALA A 366 33.27 6.17 5.78
C ALA A 366 33.34 7.65 6.14
N HIS A 367 33.38 8.53 5.15
CA HIS A 367 33.41 9.99 5.37
C HIS A 367 32.08 10.49 5.97
N ARG A 368 30.94 10.05 5.44
CA ARG A 368 29.61 10.43 5.95
C ARG A 368 29.45 10.02 7.41
N MET A 369 29.81 8.80 7.77
CA MET A 369 29.69 8.28 9.13
C MET A 369 30.68 8.94 10.12
N ALA A 370 31.79 9.46 9.64
CA ALA A 370 32.75 10.19 10.47
C ALA A 370 32.32 11.64 10.72
N THR A 371 31.61 12.27 9.77
CA THR A 371 31.23 13.67 9.84
C THR A 371 29.83 13.93 10.38
N SER A 372 28.91 12.98 10.21
CA SER A 372 27.51 13.10 10.66
C SER A 372 27.30 12.48 12.03
N ARG A 373 26.41 13.07 12.83
CA ARG A 373 25.81 12.42 14.00
C ARG A 373 24.61 11.61 13.54
N THR A 374 24.52 10.37 13.97
CA THR A 374 23.51 9.45 13.50
C THR A 374 22.82 8.72 14.66
N VAL A 375 21.57 8.36 14.46
CA VAL A 375 20.80 7.55 15.40
C VAL A 375 20.45 6.23 14.75
N LEU A 376 20.94 5.15 15.35
CA LEU A 376 20.57 3.79 15.01
C LEU A 376 19.42 3.35 15.92
N SER A 377 18.29 3.02 15.35
CA SER A 377 17.14 2.60 16.10
C SER A 377 16.71 1.18 15.75
N LEU A 378 16.15 0.49 16.72
CA LEU A 378 15.70 -0.89 16.63
C LEU A 378 14.29 -1.06 17.22
N ASP A 379 13.39 -1.68 16.44
CA ASP A 379 12.22 -2.36 16.98
C ASP A 379 12.53 -3.86 17.11
N PRO A 380 12.70 -4.38 18.34
CA PRO A 380 13.05 -5.76 18.56
C PRO A 380 11.80 -6.64 18.52
N SER A 381 11.77 -7.61 17.62
CA SER A 381 10.79 -8.68 17.59
C SER A 381 11.27 -9.92 18.35
N GLU A 382 10.46 -10.96 18.39
CA GLU A 382 10.87 -12.24 18.98
C GLU A 382 11.86 -13.02 18.08
N GLY A 383 12.04 -12.62 16.80
CA GLY A 383 13.08 -13.12 15.90
C GLY A 383 12.98 -14.62 15.57
N LEU A 384 11.80 -15.23 15.75
CA LEU A 384 11.62 -16.69 15.65
C LEU A 384 11.38 -17.20 14.22
N GLY A 385 11.46 -16.33 13.19
CA GLY A 385 11.23 -16.70 11.79
C GLY A 385 9.77 -16.94 11.43
N GLY A 386 9.47 -17.10 10.14
CA GLY A 386 8.12 -17.31 9.61
C GLY A 386 7.34 -16.02 9.41
N ASP A 387 6.04 -16.04 9.71
CA ASP A 387 5.13 -14.88 9.59
C ASP A 387 5.16 -13.96 10.84
N ASN A 388 6.15 -14.12 11.74
CA ASN A 388 6.32 -13.28 12.92
C ASN A 388 6.94 -11.93 12.57
N ASP A 389 6.80 -10.96 13.49
CA ASP A 389 7.42 -9.63 13.36
C ASP A 389 8.93 -9.75 13.21
N ALA A 390 9.50 -8.95 12.33
CA ALA A 390 10.94 -8.91 12.08
C ALA A 390 11.63 -7.93 13.03
N MET A 391 12.95 -8.06 13.19
CA MET A 391 13.76 -7.00 13.79
C MET A 391 13.96 -5.89 12.76
N GLY A 392 13.26 -4.78 12.93
CA GLY A 392 13.35 -3.60 12.07
C GLY A 392 14.40 -2.62 12.60
N MET A 393 15.39 -2.26 11.75
CA MET A 393 16.46 -1.34 12.11
C MET A 393 16.60 -0.22 11.08
N THR A 394 16.69 1.01 11.55
CA THR A 394 16.95 2.19 10.72
C THR A 394 18.10 3.03 11.30
N LEU A 395 18.89 3.62 10.41
CA LEU A 395 19.93 4.59 10.75
C LEU A 395 19.59 5.93 10.09
N ILE A 396 19.38 6.96 10.89
CA ILE A 396 19.09 8.30 10.39
C ILE A 396 20.23 9.27 10.68
N ASP A 397 20.41 10.23 9.80
CA ASP A 397 21.25 11.42 10.06
C ASP A 397 20.47 12.43 10.92
N VAL A 398 21.06 12.89 11.99
CA VAL A 398 20.43 13.80 12.97
C VAL A 398 20.11 15.17 12.35
N GLU A 399 20.96 15.65 11.44
CA GLU A 399 20.86 17.01 10.89
C GLU A 399 19.88 17.10 9.72
N THR A 400 19.79 16.05 8.90
CA THR A 400 18.98 16.04 7.68
C THR A 400 17.74 15.18 7.79
N ALA A 401 17.62 14.37 8.85
CA ALA A 401 16.62 13.32 9.02
C ALA A 401 16.57 12.28 7.88
N GLU A 402 17.61 12.25 7.03
CA GLU A 402 17.74 11.27 5.96
C GLU A 402 17.97 9.87 6.51
N ILE A 403 17.32 8.88 5.94
CA ILE A 403 17.68 7.48 6.17
C ILE A 403 18.99 7.20 5.44
N LEU A 404 19.99 6.80 6.20
CA LEU A 404 21.29 6.39 5.68
C LEU A 404 21.37 4.88 5.47
N MET A 405 20.65 4.10 6.31
CA MET A 405 20.62 2.64 6.21
C MET A 405 19.30 2.10 6.76
N ALA A 406 18.79 1.05 6.13
CA ALA A 406 17.70 0.23 6.66
C ALA A 406 18.08 -1.26 6.60
N CYS A 407 17.62 -2.02 7.60
CA CYS A 407 17.83 -3.45 7.69
C CYS A 407 16.63 -4.12 8.34
N ARG A 408 16.19 -5.26 7.79
CA ARG A 408 15.14 -6.09 8.36
C ARG A 408 15.63 -7.52 8.48
N VAL A 409 15.55 -8.09 9.67
CA VAL A 409 16.05 -9.44 9.98
C VAL A 409 14.92 -10.27 10.56
N ASN A 410 14.55 -11.35 9.87
CA ASN A 410 13.46 -12.24 10.30
C ASN A 410 13.95 -13.41 11.14
N GLU A 411 15.23 -13.83 10.96
CA GLU A 411 15.80 -14.98 11.65
C GLU A 411 17.18 -14.62 12.20
N THR A 412 17.30 -14.59 13.53
CA THR A 412 18.57 -14.38 14.21
C THR A 412 18.51 -14.87 15.64
N ASN A 413 19.69 -15.03 16.28
CA ASN A 413 19.76 -15.19 17.72
C ASN A 413 20.20 -13.87 18.40
N ILE A 414 19.80 -13.68 19.64
CA ILE A 414 20.02 -12.46 20.42
C ILE A 414 21.49 -12.10 20.52
N GLU A 415 22.36 -13.09 20.80
CA GLU A 415 23.79 -12.88 20.95
C GLU A 415 24.47 -12.42 19.66
N GLN A 416 24.15 -13.07 18.54
CA GLN A 416 24.65 -12.70 17.22
C GLN A 416 24.21 -11.27 16.84
N TYR A 417 22.97 -10.91 17.16
CA TYR A 417 22.44 -9.58 16.85
C TYR A 417 23.07 -8.50 17.75
N ALA A 418 23.31 -8.80 19.03
CA ALA A 418 24.03 -7.91 19.94
C ALA A 418 25.48 -7.65 19.49
N ASN A 419 26.19 -8.68 19.02
CA ASN A 419 27.53 -8.54 18.43
C ASN A 419 27.49 -7.64 17.17
N PHE A 420 26.50 -7.84 16.29
CA PHE A 420 26.34 -7.01 15.11
C PHE A 420 26.13 -5.52 15.46
N ILE A 421 25.26 -5.22 16.43
CA ILE A 421 25.06 -3.83 16.90
C ILE A 421 26.37 -3.28 17.50
N ALA A 422 27.07 -4.08 18.30
CA ALA A 422 28.35 -3.68 18.89
C ALA A 422 29.37 -3.32 17.81
N ASP A 423 29.51 -4.15 16.76
CA ASP A 423 30.40 -3.89 15.62
C ASP A 423 30.09 -2.56 14.94
N LEU A 424 28.80 -2.24 14.73
CA LEU A 424 28.38 -0.95 14.18
C LEU A 424 28.77 0.21 15.10
N LEU A 425 28.54 0.08 16.40
CA LEU A 425 28.86 1.12 17.37
C LEU A 425 30.36 1.32 17.53
N VAL A 426 31.17 0.28 17.39
CA VAL A 426 32.64 0.36 17.41
C VAL A 426 33.16 0.97 16.13
N LYS A 427 32.70 0.47 14.98
CA LYS A 427 33.11 0.96 13.65
C LYS A 427 32.77 2.44 13.43
N TYR A 428 31.62 2.88 13.97
CA TYR A 428 31.10 4.24 13.77
C TYR A 428 30.85 4.95 15.11
N PRO A 429 31.86 5.67 15.65
CA PRO A 429 31.78 6.33 16.96
C PRO A 429 30.67 7.39 17.11
N ASN A 430 30.17 7.91 15.99
CA ASN A 430 29.15 8.94 15.97
C ASN A 430 27.70 8.40 16.03
N ILE A 431 27.49 7.09 16.12
CA ILE A 431 26.18 6.48 16.28
C ILE A 431 25.74 6.55 17.75
N THR A 432 24.51 7.01 17.97
CA THR A 432 23.74 6.79 19.20
C THR A 432 22.71 5.71 18.94
N TYR A 433 22.68 4.67 19.80
CA TYR A 433 21.74 3.56 19.66
C TYR A 433 20.49 3.77 20.49
N MET A 434 19.33 3.52 19.90
CA MET A 434 18.03 3.56 20.53
C MET A 434 17.24 2.30 20.21
N PHE A 435 16.46 1.77 21.15
CA PHE A 435 15.67 0.57 20.92
C PHE A 435 14.38 0.60 21.75
N GLU A 436 13.34 -0.09 21.28
CA GLU A 436 12.16 -0.33 22.08
C GLU A 436 12.44 -1.37 23.17
N ARG A 437 12.00 -1.07 24.37
CA ARG A 437 12.29 -1.87 25.55
C ARG A 437 11.31 -3.03 25.71
N LYS A 438 11.25 -3.93 24.74
CA LYS A 438 10.59 -5.24 24.83
C LYS A 438 11.56 -6.29 25.42
N SER A 439 11.08 -7.50 25.74
CA SER A 439 11.89 -8.59 26.32
C SER A 439 13.16 -8.87 25.51
N THR A 440 13.05 -8.99 24.21
CA THR A 440 14.18 -9.22 23.29
C THR A 440 15.17 -8.05 23.29
N GLY A 441 14.68 -6.81 23.31
CA GLY A 441 15.52 -5.61 23.38
C GLY A 441 16.36 -5.55 24.67
N LEU A 442 15.79 -5.98 25.81
CA LEU A 442 16.54 -6.08 27.06
C LEU A 442 17.62 -7.18 27.03
N SER A 443 17.33 -8.31 26.40
CA SER A 443 18.31 -9.39 26.25
C SER A 443 19.48 -8.99 25.35
N ILE A 444 19.22 -8.25 24.28
CA ILE A 444 20.23 -7.62 23.42
C ILE A 444 21.07 -6.63 24.24
N LEU A 445 20.42 -5.78 25.04
CA LEU A 445 21.09 -4.79 25.90
C LEU A 445 22.07 -5.47 26.88
N ASP A 446 21.68 -6.58 27.48
CA ASP A 446 22.53 -7.29 28.44
C ASP A 446 23.86 -7.71 27.81
N SER A 447 23.82 -8.31 26.63
CA SER A 447 25.03 -8.68 25.87
C SER A 447 25.82 -7.45 25.41
N LEU A 448 25.12 -6.42 24.91
CA LEU A 448 25.73 -5.20 24.41
C LEU A 448 26.48 -4.41 25.50
N ILE A 449 25.93 -4.31 26.71
CA ILE A 449 26.62 -3.66 27.85
C ILE A 449 27.93 -4.38 28.18
N ILE A 450 27.94 -5.71 28.19
CA ILE A 450 29.14 -6.49 28.44
C ILE A 450 30.23 -6.21 27.38
N ILE A 451 29.84 -6.24 26.10
CA ILE A 451 30.77 -6.02 25.00
C ILE A 451 31.33 -4.60 25.04
N LEU A 452 30.48 -3.56 25.13
CA LEU A 452 30.90 -2.16 25.16
C LEU A 452 31.79 -1.85 26.37
N ASN A 453 31.43 -2.35 27.56
CA ASN A 453 32.24 -2.14 28.76
C ASN A 453 33.63 -2.80 28.62
N THR A 454 33.70 -3.99 28.07
CA THR A 454 34.98 -4.69 27.81
C THR A 454 35.87 -3.92 26.82
N MET A 455 35.27 -3.23 25.87
CA MET A 455 35.95 -2.36 24.90
C MET A 455 36.24 -0.94 25.42
N GLY A 456 35.91 -0.65 26.70
CA GLY A 456 36.10 0.69 27.29
C GLY A 456 35.19 1.76 26.76
N ILE A 457 34.10 1.39 26.06
CA ILE A 457 33.10 2.31 25.51
C ILE A 457 32.00 2.50 26.55
N ASP A 458 31.63 3.75 26.85
CA ASP A 458 30.59 4.06 27.83
C ASP A 458 29.19 3.79 27.26
N PRO A 459 28.46 2.76 27.75
CA PRO A 459 27.10 2.48 27.30
C PRO A 459 26.14 3.65 27.50
N PHE A 460 26.29 4.45 28.57
CA PHE A 460 25.41 5.60 28.83
C PHE A 460 25.62 6.76 27.83
N ARG A 461 26.74 6.81 27.12
CA ARG A 461 26.99 7.79 26.05
C ARG A 461 26.63 7.29 24.66
N ARG A 462 26.45 5.98 24.53
CA ARG A 462 26.23 5.34 23.23
C ARG A 462 24.79 4.82 23.06
N ILE A 463 24.11 4.58 24.19
CA ILE A 463 22.74 4.04 24.19
C ILE A 463 21.83 5.00 24.92
N TYR A 464 20.70 5.31 24.30
CA TYR A 464 19.65 6.14 24.93
C TYR A 464 19.25 5.59 26.30
N ASN A 465 19.16 6.48 27.29
CA ASN A 465 18.71 6.14 28.64
C ASN A 465 17.98 7.32 29.30
N ARG A 466 16.98 6.98 30.12
CA ARG A 466 16.14 7.95 30.83
C ARG A 466 16.90 8.76 31.90
N ILE A 467 17.97 8.23 32.48
CA ILE A 467 18.75 8.96 33.50
C ILE A 467 19.35 10.21 32.91
N VAL A 468 19.80 10.13 31.66
CA VAL A 468 20.34 11.28 30.93
C VAL A 468 19.22 12.15 30.40
N ASP A 469 18.18 11.55 29.83
CA ASP A 469 17.05 12.25 29.22
C ASP A 469 16.28 13.09 30.28
N GLU A 470 15.96 12.48 31.42
CA GLU A 470 15.20 13.07 32.52
C GLU A 470 16.15 13.44 33.70
N ARG A 471 17.31 14.04 33.39
CA ARG A 471 18.39 14.31 34.32
C ARG A 471 17.94 15.01 35.60
N ASP A 472 16.97 15.91 35.51
CA ASP A 472 16.48 16.68 36.66
C ASP A 472 15.77 15.80 37.68
N GLU A 473 15.19 14.68 37.24
CA GLU A 473 14.56 13.68 38.13
C GLU A 473 15.56 12.67 38.70
N PHE A 474 16.67 12.41 37.98
CA PHE A 474 17.66 11.38 38.30
C PHE A 474 19.05 11.96 38.62
N GLN A 475 19.11 13.06 39.38
CA GLN A 475 20.38 13.78 39.65
C GLN A 475 21.43 12.91 40.35
N ASP A 476 21.05 12.08 41.31
CA ASP A 476 21.96 11.22 42.05
C ASP A 476 22.49 10.07 41.18
N GLU A 477 21.63 9.44 40.41
CA GLU A 477 22.03 8.42 39.47
C GLU A 477 22.98 9.04 38.42
N PHE A 478 22.63 10.21 37.86
CA PHE A 478 23.44 10.89 36.87
C PHE A 478 24.84 11.24 37.40
N ARG A 479 24.99 11.65 38.67
CA ARG A 479 26.30 11.85 39.29
C ARG A 479 27.13 10.57 39.33
N ARG A 480 26.52 9.43 39.63
CA ARG A 480 27.20 8.12 39.67
C ARG A 480 27.67 7.70 38.26
N LEU A 481 26.98 8.11 37.20
CA LEU A 481 27.40 7.84 35.82
C LEU A 481 28.68 8.61 35.42
N GLN A 482 29.18 9.54 36.21
CA GLN A 482 30.44 10.25 35.94
C GLN A 482 31.69 9.39 36.31
N MET A 483 31.51 8.24 36.96
CA MET A 483 32.62 7.31 37.23
C MET A 483 33.25 6.86 35.89
N PRO A 484 34.59 6.85 35.77
CA PRO A 484 35.26 6.34 34.57
C PRO A 484 34.88 4.91 34.21
N VAL A 485 34.71 4.60 32.92
CA VAL A 485 34.33 3.24 32.46
C VAL A 485 35.29 2.17 32.95
N SER A 486 36.59 2.49 32.96
CA SER A 486 37.64 1.57 33.45
C SER A 486 37.47 1.13 34.91
N GLN A 487 36.69 1.88 35.69
CA GLN A 487 36.41 1.57 37.11
C GLN A 487 35.05 0.89 37.29
N ARG A 488 34.22 0.75 36.23
CA ARG A 488 32.92 0.14 36.31
C ARG A 488 32.98 -1.36 36.04
N GLN A 489 32.66 -2.16 37.04
CA GLN A 489 32.39 -3.57 36.86
C GLN A 489 31.03 -3.80 36.19
N ILE A 490 30.79 -4.92 35.57
CA ILE A 490 29.50 -5.26 34.93
C ILE A 490 28.33 -5.14 35.90
N SER A 491 28.53 -5.51 37.17
CA SER A 491 27.54 -5.35 38.24
C SER A 491 27.10 -3.90 38.47
N PHE A 492 27.93 -2.92 38.11
CA PHE A 492 27.58 -1.50 38.17
C PHE A 492 26.35 -1.18 37.34
N TYR A 493 26.17 -1.81 36.17
CA TYR A 493 25.08 -1.53 35.26
C TYR A 493 23.75 -2.17 35.67
N THR A 494 23.76 -3.19 36.53
CA THR A 494 22.57 -3.97 36.90
C THR A 494 21.40 -3.12 37.39
N PRO A 495 21.55 -2.16 38.33
CA PRO A 495 20.42 -1.33 38.78
C PRO A 495 19.93 -0.34 37.72
N TYR A 496 20.77 -0.05 36.71
CA TYR A 496 20.47 0.95 35.69
C TYR A 496 19.91 0.39 34.40
N LYS A 497 19.94 -0.93 34.17
CA LYS A 497 19.41 -1.59 32.98
C LYS A 497 17.97 -1.19 32.66
N ARG A 498 17.14 -0.98 33.70
CA ARG A 498 15.74 -0.57 33.57
C ARG A 498 15.53 0.83 32.99
N TYR A 499 16.57 1.63 32.87
CA TYR A 499 16.49 2.99 32.34
C TYR A 499 16.96 3.13 30.89
N PHE A 500 17.59 2.08 30.33
CA PHE A 500 17.99 2.06 28.93
C PHE A 500 16.81 1.75 28.00
N GLY A 501 16.84 2.33 26.81
CA GLY A 501 15.84 2.11 25.78
C GLY A 501 14.54 2.87 26.00
N PHE A 502 13.71 2.88 24.99
CA PHE A 502 12.39 3.51 24.99
C PHE A 502 11.37 2.54 25.60
N ASN A 503 10.75 2.93 26.68
CA ASN A 503 9.72 2.12 27.34
C ASN A 503 8.34 2.58 26.88
N THR A 504 7.76 1.88 25.93
CA THR A 504 6.40 2.17 25.44
C THR A 504 5.40 2.02 26.57
N SER A 505 4.65 3.10 26.82
CA SER A 505 3.63 3.18 27.86
C SER A 505 2.23 3.35 27.26
N SER A 506 1.21 3.17 28.10
CA SER A 506 -0.18 3.38 27.68
C SER A 506 -0.59 4.85 27.60
N SER A 507 0.20 5.77 28.20
CA SER A 507 -0.10 7.20 28.22
C SER A 507 1.16 8.04 28.43
N GLY A 508 1.10 9.33 28.08
CA GLY A 508 2.17 10.28 28.26
C GLY A 508 3.20 10.32 27.13
N ARG A 509 4.38 10.92 27.39
CA ARG A 509 5.44 11.20 26.40
C ARG A 509 5.96 9.96 25.66
N HIS A 510 5.90 8.80 26.31
CA HIS A 510 6.36 7.52 25.77
C HIS A 510 5.20 6.62 25.31
N ALA A 511 4.01 7.18 25.12
CA ALA A 511 2.87 6.41 24.65
C ALA A 511 3.02 6.02 23.18
N ARG A 512 2.54 4.82 22.82
CA ARG A 512 2.45 4.38 21.41
C ARG A 512 1.64 5.38 20.58
N ASP A 513 0.55 5.90 21.12
CA ASP A 513 -0.28 6.91 20.48
C ASP A 513 0.48 8.24 20.24
N SER A 514 1.47 8.58 21.09
CA SER A 514 2.34 9.75 20.87
C SER A 514 3.36 9.50 19.75
N LEU A 515 3.85 8.27 19.58
CA LEU A 515 4.72 7.93 18.44
C LEU A 515 3.95 8.01 17.13
N TYR A 516 2.81 7.36 17.03
CA TYR A 516 1.99 7.34 15.81
C TYR A 516 1.21 8.63 15.55
N GLY A 517 0.90 9.41 16.57
CA GLY A 517 0.27 10.71 16.41
C GLY A 517 1.30 11.80 16.11
N GLU A 518 1.83 12.41 17.15
CA GLU A 518 2.67 13.60 17.01
C GLU A 518 4.01 13.33 16.34
N THR A 519 4.71 12.23 16.71
CA THR A 519 6.05 11.97 16.18
C THR A 519 5.99 11.58 14.70
N MET A 520 5.06 10.72 14.31
CA MET A 520 4.88 10.31 12.93
C MET A 520 4.48 11.50 12.04
N MET A 521 3.51 12.30 12.48
CA MET A 521 3.07 13.47 11.72
C MET A 521 4.20 14.50 11.57
N SER A 522 5.02 14.70 12.61
CA SER A 522 6.21 15.53 12.54
C SER A 522 7.26 14.95 11.59
N ALA A 523 7.58 13.66 11.71
CA ALA A 523 8.56 12.99 10.87
C ALA A 523 8.19 13.05 9.38
N VAL A 524 6.93 12.82 9.06
CA VAL A 524 6.43 12.85 7.68
C VAL A 524 6.31 14.28 7.16
N ARG A 525 5.86 15.23 7.99
CA ARG A 525 5.76 16.65 7.59
C ARG A 525 7.10 17.22 7.16
N TYR A 526 8.16 16.93 7.89
CA TYR A 526 9.48 17.50 7.66
C TYR A 526 10.45 16.59 6.90
N GLY A 527 10.29 15.27 7.02
CA GLY A 527 11.22 14.25 6.49
C GLY A 527 10.67 13.34 5.40
N ALA A 528 9.46 13.57 4.88
CA ALA A 528 8.86 12.69 3.86
C ALA A 528 9.75 12.47 2.63
N HIS A 529 10.53 13.47 2.24
CA HIS A 529 11.47 13.42 1.11
C HIS A 529 12.73 12.60 1.38
N ALA A 530 12.95 12.20 2.63
CA ALA A 530 14.18 11.57 3.11
C ALA A 530 14.00 10.13 3.59
N ILE A 531 12.79 9.55 3.45
CA ILE A 531 12.46 8.19 3.90
C ILE A 531 13.18 7.12 3.07
N ARG A 532 13.30 7.29 1.76
CA ARG A 532 14.09 6.53 0.78
C ARG A 532 13.85 5.01 0.72
N ASP A 533 13.77 4.31 1.84
CA ASP A 533 13.70 2.85 1.87
C ASP A 533 12.32 2.34 1.44
N LYS A 534 12.32 1.47 0.42
CA LYS A 534 11.11 0.91 -0.17
C LYS A 534 10.27 0.08 0.80
N GLU A 535 10.92 -0.72 1.67
CA GLU A 535 10.20 -1.55 2.64
C GLU A 535 9.54 -0.67 3.70
N LEU A 536 10.25 0.34 4.20
CA LEU A 536 9.71 1.31 5.15
C LEU A 536 8.55 2.11 4.53
N ILE A 537 8.67 2.56 3.27
CA ILE A 537 7.59 3.24 2.56
C ILE A 537 6.37 2.32 2.43
N ASN A 538 6.59 1.04 2.14
CA ASN A 538 5.51 0.06 2.07
C ASN A 538 4.81 -0.11 3.43
N GLU A 539 5.56 -0.18 4.52
CA GLU A 539 4.99 -0.27 5.87
C GLU A 539 4.19 1.00 6.21
N PHE A 540 4.68 2.21 5.89
CA PHE A 540 3.90 3.45 6.04
C PHE A 540 2.55 3.40 5.32
N PHE A 541 2.52 2.82 4.11
CA PHE A 541 1.29 2.73 3.32
C PHE A 541 0.33 1.65 3.80
N THR A 542 0.75 0.74 4.66
CA THR A 542 -0.12 -0.26 5.29
C THR A 542 -0.71 0.20 6.62
N LEU A 543 -0.31 1.38 7.11
CA LEU A 543 -0.90 1.96 8.32
C LEU A 543 -2.35 2.38 8.08
N ILE A 544 -3.20 2.07 9.04
CA ILE A 544 -4.64 2.41 9.04
C ILE A 544 -5.02 3.08 10.34
N VAL A 545 -6.02 3.96 10.28
CA VAL A 545 -6.67 4.52 11.46
C VAL A 545 -7.86 3.64 11.82
N LYS A 546 -7.80 2.98 12.97
CA LYS A 546 -8.87 2.15 13.49
C LYS A 546 -9.24 2.64 14.89
N ASP A 547 -10.53 2.90 15.12
CA ASP A 547 -11.04 3.38 16.42
C ASP A 547 -10.29 4.61 16.98
N GLY A 548 -9.84 5.51 16.08
CA GLY A 548 -9.11 6.72 16.43
C GLY A 548 -7.61 6.51 16.75
N ARG A 549 -7.09 5.30 16.54
CA ARG A 549 -5.67 4.97 16.71
C ARG A 549 -5.07 4.49 15.41
N VAL A 550 -3.80 4.81 15.21
CA VAL A 550 -3.03 4.29 14.07
C VAL A 550 -2.46 2.93 14.42
N ASP A 551 -2.66 1.97 13.53
CA ASP A 551 -2.14 0.61 13.64
C ASP A 551 -1.83 0.08 12.23
N HIS A 552 -1.15 -1.05 12.12
CA HIS A 552 -0.94 -1.71 10.83
C HIS A 552 -2.20 -2.47 10.37
N ALA A 553 -2.41 -2.60 9.07
CA ALA A 553 -3.46 -3.43 8.51
C ALA A 553 -3.23 -4.92 8.86
N LYS A 554 -4.32 -5.70 8.94
CA LYS A 554 -4.22 -7.12 9.27
C LYS A 554 -3.30 -7.87 8.31
N GLY A 555 -2.25 -8.51 8.86
CA GLY A 555 -1.22 -9.22 8.10
C GLY A 555 -0.16 -8.32 7.47
N ALA A 556 -0.10 -7.05 7.86
CA ALA A 556 1.01 -6.14 7.59
C ALA A 556 1.90 -6.01 8.84
N HIS A 557 3.07 -5.41 8.66
CA HIS A 557 4.05 -5.16 9.71
C HIS A 557 4.37 -3.68 9.78
N ASP A 558 4.85 -3.22 10.93
CA ASP A 558 5.27 -1.84 11.20
C ASP A 558 6.65 -1.74 11.88
N ASP A 559 7.47 -2.80 11.76
CA ASP A 559 8.77 -2.94 12.44
C ASP A 559 9.76 -1.81 12.06
N LEU A 560 9.87 -1.51 10.76
CA LEU A 560 10.72 -0.43 10.27
C LEU A 560 10.12 0.94 10.58
N VAL A 561 8.80 1.07 10.56
CA VAL A 561 8.11 2.32 10.93
C VAL A 561 8.36 2.64 12.40
N ILE A 562 8.18 1.68 13.31
CA ILE A 562 8.45 1.90 14.75
C ILE A 562 9.92 2.27 14.95
N SER A 563 10.85 1.53 14.35
CA SER A 563 12.26 1.86 14.39
C SER A 563 12.54 3.30 13.94
N TYR A 564 12.02 3.71 12.78
CA TYR A 564 12.16 5.07 12.25
C TYR A 564 11.56 6.13 13.19
N LEU A 565 10.39 5.87 13.75
CA LEU A 565 9.73 6.79 14.68
C LEU A 565 10.48 6.93 16.02
N LEU A 566 11.10 5.87 16.51
CA LEU A 566 11.94 5.93 17.71
C LEU A 566 13.13 6.87 17.51
N ALA A 567 13.80 6.76 16.35
CA ALA A 567 14.90 7.67 16.01
C ALA A 567 14.42 9.13 15.93
N HIS A 568 13.30 9.37 15.24
CA HIS A 568 12.70 10.70 15.17
C HIS A 568 12.26 11.25 16.52
N TRP A 569 11.65 10.42 17.37
CA TRP A 569 11.27 10.81 18.72
C TRP A 569 12.49 11.25 19.53
N PHE A 570 13.57 10.49 19.47
CA PHE A 570 14.80 10.83 20.20
C PHE A 570 15.38 12.17 19.76
N VAL A 571 15.48 12.40 18.47
CA VAL A 571 16.05 13.66 17.93
C VAL A 571 15.16 14.89 18.20
N THR A 572 13.83 14.70 18.18
CA THR A 572 12.87 15.83 18.30
C THR A 572 12.41 16.10 19.73
N LYS A 573 12.22 15.05 20.52
CA LYS A 573 11.66 15.13 21.88
C LYS A 573 12.63 14.73 22.99
N GLY A 574 13.80 14.15 22.63
CA GLY A 574 14.85 13.81 23.58
C GLY A 574 15.39 15.05 24.27
N GLN A 575 15.72 14.91 25.56
CA GLN A 575 16.36 15.97 26.35
C GLN A 575 17.84 15.64 26.52
N ASN A 576 18.64 16.66 26.85
CA ASN A 576 20.08 16.51 27.09
C ASN A 576 20.86 15.84 25.96
N LEU A 577 20.48 16.07 24.71
CA LEU A 577 21.11 15.50 23.50
C LEU A 577 22.62 15.75 23.42
N ASN A 578 23.11 16.87 24.05
CA ASN A 578 24.55 17.18 24.17
C ASN A 578 25.36 16.06 24.82
N HIS A 579 24.75 15.29 25.71
CA HIS A 579 25.40 14.14 26.35
C HIS A 579 25.81 13.06 25.33
N TYR A 580 25.02 12.90 24.26
CA TYR A 580 25.26 11.99 23.14
C TYR A 580 26.08 12.64 22.01
N GLY A 581 26.59 13.88 22.24
CA GLY A 581 27.34 14.64 21.24
C GLY A 581 26.47 15.24 20.12
N ILE A 582 25.16 15.33 20.34
CA ILE A 582 24.21 15.94 19.41
C ILE A 582 23.94 17.37 19.88
N ALA A 583 24.28 18.36 19.08
CA ALA A 583 23.96 19.74 19.39
C ALA A 583 22.45 20.00 19.17
N PRO A 584 21.69 20.50 20.17
CA PRO A 584 20.25 20.70 20.03
C PRO A 584 19.84 21.59 18.84
N GLY A 585 20.68 22.56 18.48
CA GLY A 585 20.43 23.45 17.33
C GLY A 585 20.76 22.86 15.97
N SER A 586 21.32 21.65 15.89
CA SER A 586 21.60 20.96 14.61
C SER A 586 20.52 19.93 14.25
N VAL A 587 19.59 19.70 15.17
CA VAL A 587 18.55 18.70 15.00
C VAL A 587 17.45 19.20 14.10
N LEU A 588 17.10 18.39 13.11
CA LEU A 588 15.95 18.58 12.22
C LEU A 588 15.82 20.01 11.70
N CYS A 589 16.57 20.27 10.67
CA CYS A 589 16.34 21.45 9.87
C CYS A 589 14.89 21.48 9.42
N ARG A 590 14.09 22.37 9.97
CA ARG A 590 12.77 22.75 9.49
C ARG A 590 12.86 23.51 8.16
N ALA A 591 13.88 23.20 7.35
CA ALA A 591 14.08 23.83 6.06
C ALA A 591 12.91 23.49 5.13
N ARG A 592 12.14 24.48 4.79
CA ARG A 592 10.97 24.37 3.89
C ARG A 592 11.35 23.99 2.45
N VAL A 593 12.59 24.27 2.06
CA VAL A 593 13.11 23.94 0.71
C VAL A 593 14.59 23.60 0.84
N ILE A 594 14.96 22.38 0.45
CA ILE A 594 16.38 22.02 0.30
C ILE A 594 16.74 22.27 -1.16
N ASP A 595 17.48 23.34 -1.42
CA ASP A 595 18.14 23.54 -2.71
C ASP A 595 19.39 22.65 -2.74
N GLU A 596 19.44 21.69 -3.65
CA GLU A 596 20.56 20.75 -3.80
C GLU A 596 21.89 21.43 -4.13
N ASN A 597 21.84 22.68 -4.64
CA ASN A 597 23.02 23.45 -5.01
C ASN A 597 23.65 24.20 -3.83
N VAL A 598 23.03 24.22 -2.64
CA VAL A 598 23.54 24.95 -1.47
C VAL A 598 24.50 24.07 -0.66
N LYS A 599 25.66 24.62 -0.31
CA LYS A 599 26.67 23.92 0.52
C LYS A 599 26.09 23.52 1.89
N PRO A 600 26.54 22.41 2.51
CA PRO A 600 26.03 21.94 3.81
C PRO A 600 26.10 22.99 4.94
N ILE A 601 27.15 23.83 4.96
CA ILE A 601 27.31 24.91 5.93
C ILE A 601 26.25 25.99 5.77
N ASP A 602 25.93 26.35 4.52
CA ASP A 602 24.90 27.34 4.22
C ASP A 602 23.50 26.80 4.49
N ARG A 603 23.28 25.51 4.27
CA ARG A 603 22.03 24.83 4.64
C ARG A 603 21.79 24.88 6.14
N ARG A 604 22.82 24.63 6.97
CA ARG A 604 22.73 24.73 8.44
C ARG A 604 22.38 26.17 8.89
N ARG A 605 23.00 27.17 8.25
CA ARG A 605 22.72 28.57 8.53
C ARG A 605 21.30 28.96 8.13
N MET A 606 20.86 28.56 6.95
CA MET A 606 19.50 28.83 6.45
C MET A 606 18.43 28.14 7.32
N ALA A 607 18.66 26.90 7.73
CA ALA A 607 17.76 26.14 8.57
C ALA A 607 17.63 26.75 9.98
N ARG A 608 18.76 27.13 10.61
CA ARG A 608 18.76 27.81 11.90
C ARG A 608 18.02 29.13 11.79
N ASN A 609 18.23 29.85 10.71
CA ASN A 609 17.59 31.15 10.49
C ASN A 609 16.07 31.00 10.29
N ALA A 610 15.61 29.92 9.60
CA ALA A 610 14.20 29.61 9.43
C ALA A 610 13.51 29.26 10.76
N GLU A 611 14.18 28.46 11.62
CA GLU A 611 13.68 28.12 12.95
C GLU A 611 13.53 29.35 13.84
N LEU A 612 14.54 30.21 13.86
CA LEU A 612 14.50 31.47 14.63
C LEU A 612 13.39 32.41 14.14
N ARG A 613 13.15 32.48 12.82
CA ARG A 613 12.04 33.25 12.25
C ARG A 613 10.66 32.70 12.68
N GLU A 614 10.47 31.40 12.69
CA GLU A 614 9.21 30.78 13.14
C GLU A 614 8.95 31.09 14.63
N VAL A 615 10.00 31.02 15.48
CA VAL A 615 9.88 31.37 16.90
C VAL A 615 9.54 32.84 17.04
N PHE A 616 10.16 33.71 16.23
CA PHE A 616 9.90 35.14 16.22
C PHE A 616 8.45 35.47 15.82
N GLU A 617 7.93 34.83 14.76
CA GLU A 617 6.53 34.98 14.33
C GLU A 617 5.54 34.53 15.40
N ASN A 618 5.80 33.37 16.03
CA ASN A 618 4.97 32.85 17.12
C ASN A 618 4.97 33.82 18.34
N LEU A 619 6.09 34.43 18.67
CA LEU A 619 6.17 35.42 19.74
C LEU A 619 5.44 36.71 19.36
N LEU A 620 5.47 37.13 18.09
CA LEU A 620 4.68 38.28 17.62
C LEU A 620 3.17 38.03 17.77
N GLU A 621 2.70 36.83 17.45
CA GLU A 621 1.29 36.46 17.65
C GLU A 621 0.91 36.40 19.15
N LEU A 622 1.80 35.87 19.99
CA LEU A 622 1.64 35.90 21.45
C LEU A 622 1.60 37.33 21.99
N LEU A 623 2.40 38.23 21.44
CA LEU A 623 2.39 39.64 21.82
C LEU A 623 1.04 40.33 21.56
N LYS A 624 0.33 39.94 20.47
CA LYS A 624 -1.00 40.45 20.12
C LYS A 624 -2.10 39.97 21.09
N THR A 625 -1.96 38.73 21.60
CA THR A 625 -3.00 38.07 22.39
C THR A 625 -2.81 38.15 23.91
N THR A 626 -1.58 38.37 24.38
CA THR A 626 -1.22 38.38 25.81
C THR A 626 -1.76 39.63 26.52
N LYS A 627 -2.37 39.45 27.70
CA LYS A 627 -2.93 40.54 28.51
C LYS A 627 -2.09 40.93 29.69
N ASP A 628 -1.25 40.04 30.18
CA ASP A 628 -0.42 40.21 31.36
C ASP A 628 0.84 41.06 31.04
N GLN A 629 1.07 42.09 31.83
CA GLN A 629 2.14 43.10 31.59
C GLN A 629 3.55 42.54 31.79
N MET A 630 3.73 41.58 32.71
CA MET A 630 5.04 40.93 32.91
C MET A 630 5.39 40.00 31.79
N SER A 631 4.41 39.25 31.31
CA SER A 631 4.56 38.33 30.16
C SER A 631 4.86 39.11 28.89
N LEU A 632 4.26 40.28 28.69
CA LEU A 632 4.54 41.20 27.56
C LEU A 632 5.98 41.68 27.53
N SER A 633 6.48 42.17 28.67
CA SER A 633 7.85 42.62 28.77
C SER A 633 8.86 41.50 28.49
N ARG A 634 8.53 40.26 28.89
CA ARG A 634 9.33 39.08 28.57
C ARG A 634 9.33 38.74 27.08
N ILE A 635 8.14 38.76 26.46
CA ILE A 635 8.00 38.49 25.02
C ILE A 635 8.73 39.57 24.21
N GLU A 636 8.60 40.86 24.54
CA GLU A 636 9.31 41.92 23.85
C GLU A 636 10.84 41.79 24.00
N MET A 637 11.32 41.39 25.19
CA MET A 637 12.75 41.16 25.40
C MET A 637 13.28 39.98 24.59
N GLN A 638 12.49 38.89 24.50
CA GLN A 638 12.83 37.74 23.69
C GLN A 638 12.81 38.08 22.18
N LEU A 639 11.83 38.83 21.71
CA LEU A 639 11.76 39.29 20.33
C LEU A 639 12.97 40.12 19.94
N ARG A 640 13.40 41.08 20.81
CA ARG A 640 14.60 41.91 20.58
C ARG A 640 15.88 41.08 20.58
N ARG A 641 15.97 40.04 21.41
CA ARG A 641 17.11 39.13 21.42
C ARG A 641 17.18 38.29 20.14
N LEU A 642 16.08 37.69 19.74
CA LEU A 642 15.98 36.90 18.53
C LEU A 642 16.25 37.73 17.28
N SER A 643 15.83 39.00 17.26
CA SER A 643 16.05 39.90 16.15
C SER A 643 17.53 40.18 15.86
N GLN A 644 18.42 40.05 16.86
CA GLN A 644 19.85 40.17 16.69
C GLN A 644 20.52 38.91 16.13
N GLU A 645 19.85 37.74 16.27
CA GLU A 645 20.34 36.44 15.81
C GLU A 645 19.82 36.08 14.42
N ILE A 646 18.68 36.64 14.00
CA ILE A 646 18.02 36.32 12.73
C ILE A 646 18.60 37.17 11.59
N ASP A 647 19.01 36.49 10.52
CA ASP A 647 19.35 37.12 9.25
C ASP A 647 18.07 37.25 8.40
N PHE A 648 17.52 38.43 8.29
CA PHE A 648 16.27 38.70 7.56
C PHE A 648 16.46 38.80 6.04
N GLY A 649 17.72 38.82 5.54
CA GLY A 649 18.04 38.98 4.12
C GLY A 649 17.60 40.33 3.54
N GLU A 650 18.01 40.61 2.29
CA GLU A 650 17.68 41.87 1.58
C GLU A 650 16.20 41.94 1.11
N GLU A 651 15.44 40.85 1.16
CA GLU A 651 14.04 40.76 0.66
C GLU A 651 12.99 41.36 1.62
N SER A 652 13.31 41.63 2.87
CA SER A 652 12.41 42.33 3.78
C SER A 652 12.43 43.83 3.47
N GLY A 653 11.75 44.23 2.42
CA GLY A 653 11.67 45.65 1.99
C GLY A 653 11.38 46.61 3.12
N GLY A 654 12.39 47.13 3.79
CA GLY A 654 12.40 48.34 4.59
C GLY A 654 11.54 48.38 5.86
N VAL A 655 10.85 47.34 6.24
CA VAL A 655 10.11 47.31 7.51
C VAL A 655 11.04 46.80 8.60
N GLY A 656 11.64 47.70 9.32
CA GLY A 656 12.52 47.35 10.44
C GLY A 656 11.77 46.54 11.51
N ILE A 657 12.49 45.63 12.17
CA ILE A 657 11.98 44.72 13.21
C ILE A 657 11.24 45.51 14.31
N ASP A 658 11.74 46.68 14.67
CA ASP A 658 11.06 47.59 15.60
C ASP A 658 9.69 48.06 15.08
N ALA A 659 9.53 48.20 13.78
CA ALA A 659 8.23 48.50 13.16
C ALA A 659 7.27 47.32 13.26
N MET A 660 7.72 46.07 13.11
CA MET A 660 6.87 44.86 13.28
C MET A 660 6.41 44.70 14.73
N ILE A 661 7.33 44.88 15.69
CA ILE A 661 6.99 44.84 17.12
C ILE A 661 6.04 45.99 17.46
N LYS A 662 6.25 47.19 16.93
CA LYS A 662 5.35 48.33 17.11
C LYS A 662 3.98 48.09 16.50
N GLN A 663 3.91 47.53 15.29
CA GLN A 663 2.66 47.19 14.66
C GLN A 663 1.84 46.14 15.48
N ALA A 664 2.52 45.09 15.97
CA ALA A 664 1.87 44.08 16.84
C ALA A 664 1.34 44.69 18.15
N THR A 665 2.09 45.63 18.72
CA THR A 665 1.71 46.37 19.93
C THR A 665 0.52 47.33 19.66
N ASP A 666 0.48 47.98 18.51
CA ASP A 666 -0.59 48.88 18.10
C ASP A 666 -1.88 48.07 17.76
N GLU A 667 -1.77 46.93 17.12
CA GLU A 667 -2.89 46.00 16.87
C GLU A 667 -3.51 45.53 18.19
N ARG A 668 -2.69 45.14 19.16
CA ARG A 668 -3.17 44.77 20.49
C ARG A 668 -3.89 45.94 21.19
N ALA A 669 -3.32 47.15 21.11
CA ALA A 669 -3.96 48.34 21.70
C ALA A 669 -5.32 48.62 21.04
N ARG A 670 -5.46 48.42 19.72
CA ARG A 670 -6.74 48.52 19.00
C ARG A 670 -7.75 47.46 19.46
N GLN A 671 -7.35 46.18 19.57
CA GLN A 671 -8.19 45.13 20.05
C GLN A 671 -8.64 45.33 21.51
N SER A 672 -7.75 45.82 22.36
CA SER A 672 -8.06 46.14 23.76
C SER A 672 -9.08 47.30 23.87
N ARG A 673 -8.99 48.31 22.96
CA ARG A 673 -10.01 49.38 22.87
C ARG A 673 -11.35 48.86 22.39
N MET A 674 -11.39 48.02 21.33
CA MET A 674 -12.63 47.45 20.82
C MET A 674 -13.34 46.55 21.86
N ASN A 675 -12.60 45.77 22.65
CA ASN A 675 -13.15 44.95 23.74
C ASN A 675 -13.68 45.79 24.91
N ARG A 676 -13.17 47.02 25.16
CA ARG A 676 -13.70 47.93 26.15
C ARG A 676 -15.05 48.56 25.71
N PHE A 677 -15.26 48.72 24.42
CA PHE A 677 -16.54 49.20 23.89
C PHE A 677 -17.65 48.15 23.84
N ASN A 678 -17.29 46.85 23.84
CA ASN A 678 -18.22 45.72 23.79
C ASN A 678 -18.56 45.12 25.17
N THR A 679 -18.01 45.61 26.27
CA THR A 679 -18.43 45.21 27.62
C THR A 679 -19.64 46.06 28.02
N PRO A 680 -20.83 45.45 28.29
CA PRO A 680 -21.98 46.19 28.79
C PRO A 680 -21.63 46.82 30.13
N THR A 681 -21.78 48.12 30.24
CA THR A 681 -21.64 48.85 31.51
C THR A 681 -22.61 48.30 32.55
N PRO A 682 -22.19 48.00 33.81
CA PRO A 682 -23.09 47.47 34.85
C PRO A 682 -24.15 48.43 35.37
N TYR A 683 -24.41 49.59 34.73
CA TYR A 683 -25.29 50.66 35.24
C TYR A 683 -26.63 50.79 34.48
N ALA A 684 -27.09 49.77 33.76
CA ALA A 684 -28.38 49.88 33.03
C ALA A 684 -29.58 49.18 33.75
N ASN A 685 -29.45 48.71 34.99
CA ASN A 685 -30.56 48.04 35.70
C ASN A 685 -31.06 48.77 36.97
N PHE A 686 -30.97 50.10 37.03
CA PHE A 686 -31.61 50.87 38.11
C PHE A 686 -32.56 51.95 37.53
N ARG A 687 -33.57 51.59 36.75
CA ARG A 687 -34.78 52.38 36.46
C ARG A 687 -35.86 51.51 35.80
N ARG A 688 -36.45 50.64 36.62
CA ARG A 688 -37.80 50.10 36.42
C ARG A 688 -38.26 49.41 37.71
N ALA A 689 -38.49 50.22 38.75
CA ALA A 689 -39.37 49.92 39.87
C ALA A 689 -39.60 51.27 40.63
N ALA A 690 -40.59 52.02 40.16
CA ALA A 690 -41.46 52.96 40.85
C ALA A 690 -42.65 53.24 39.94
#